data_bae8110cf1a55556c2a9f487ae831855
#
_entry.id   bae8110cf1a55556c2a9f487ae831855
#
_cell.length_a   1.000
_cell.length_b   1.000
_cell.length_c   1.000
_cell.angle_alpha   90.00
_cell.angle_beta   90.00
_cell.angle_gamma   90.00
#
_symmetry.space_group_name_H-M   'P 1'
#
loop_
_entity.id
_entity.type
_entity.pdbx_description
1 polymer ?
#
loop_
_entity_poly.entity_id
_entity_poly.type
_entity_poly.pdbx_seq_one_letter_code
_entity_poly.pdbx_strand_id
1 'polypeptide(L)'
;MIRLKTVLLAGTATALVAAAPAMAAAMDHEGASQHTGAQPTSTQTPAQPTPRQPAAADAEQPSSAEESSPEDGDEPDQDEHDQDGPAEPTAVEGLVIVAPNSEIRTSIDSVSYSLANDLQATTGSLADALRNIPSVDVDPQGNVSLRGDSNVTILVDGRPSGILSGPGRAQALLQLPASQYARIEVMTNPSAAYSPEGSGGVINLITRPTAPRAGVQTTGSARFNVGTDGRWNAGISGSWQKDRVTLSGDLSYRADPNSVGFIREREQFDPVTGDLVSITTTDQSVEIDNSGAFGRFTAEYRITPRTSLTGELRAVAFEGEGDVIGLFETRNPAGTVTGAFRRDGQTAFDFTNFGATARVVHRFDDAGHEWSNELRFDSNANESGGVALSRFLTPAAPDLFERTSQSIEQETLGFTSAYVRPTEDGGRLRAGYELNQQRPTQDVLFERGPSVSGLAPVPGLSNRFEARQSVHALYATFERPLSERLAAQVGLRLEQADIRIEDITGGLSASQDYFRAYPSAHVQYQLSDTQTLRASYSRRIQRPQPGQLNPFVAYQDPQNLRSGNPDLEPQETDSFELMWQMRQGQTFYQSTLYHRSTSGAFTDVAVDIGGGVLLTRPENLGGRRDTGLELTASGRISPTLRYNASVNLFYQEIDAGGIAGGSDRSGTLASGRASLNWQPDDRNFVQVTGFWQGESLLAQGTREAGGMLNIGYRRRLNEQWSLNVTGRDVLNTFNNVTVFETPLFRERFEQKVSLRAFYIGLTYSFGSSPRRQPEQFDFSTAPTGG
;
A
#
# COMPACT_ATOMS: atom_id res chain seq x y z
N MET A 1 -2.39 -0.68 -31.78
CA MET A 1 -3.17 -1.73 -31.10
C MET A 1 -3.50 -1.38 -29.66
N ILE A 2 -2.66 -0.60 -28.97
CA ILE A 2 -2.82 -0.16 -27.55
C ILE A 2 -4.11 0.66 -27.32
N ARG A 3 -4.45 1.58 -28.22
CA ARG A 3 -5.64 2.44 -28.07
C ARG A 3 -7.00 1.72 -28.09
N LEU A 4 -7.07 0.47 -28.56
CA LEU A 4 -8.36 -0.23 -28.65
C LEU A 4 -8.72 -0.99 -27.35
N LYS A 5 -7.71 -1.42 -26.56
CA LYS A 5 -7.93 -2.12 -25.28
C LYS A 5 -8.38 -1.16 -24.18
N THR A 6 -7.78 0.04 -24.12
CA THR A 6 -8.14 1.07 -23.13
C THR A 6 -9.58 1.58 -23.31
N VAL A 7 -10.05 1.68 -24.56
CA VAL A 7 -11.44 2.05 -24.87
C VAL A 7 -12.42 0.96 -24.43
N LEU A 8 -12.05 -0.33 -24.47
CA LEU A 8 -12.92 -1.43 -24.06
C LEU A 8 -13.07 -1.51 -22.53
N LEU A 9 -12.00 -1.24 -21.76
CA LEU A 9 -12.06 -1.22 -20.28
C LEU A 9 -12.83 0.02 -19.76
N ALA A 10 -12.65 1.17 -20.38
CA ALA A 10 -13.44 2.36 -20.06
C ALA A 10 -14.93 2.15 -20.42
N GLY A 11 -15.22 1.41 -21.51
CA GLY A 11 -16.58 1.06 -21.90
C GLY A 11 -17.27 0.09 -20.95
N THR A 12 -16.54 -0.88 -20.37
CA THR A 12 -17.10 -1.83 -19.40
C THR A 12 -17.31 -1.20 -18.02
N ALA A 13 -16.44 -0.27 -17.58
CA ALA A 13 -16.68 0.47 -16.33
C ALA A 13 -17.89 1.40 -16.43
N THR A 14 -18.12 2.01 -17.60
CA THR A 14 -19.30 2.87 -17.85
C THR A 14 -20.60 2.05 -17.95
N ALA A 15 -20.54 0.83 -18.47
CA ALA A 15 -21.70 -0.08 -18.54
C ALA A 15 -22.11 -0.63 -17.15
N LEU A 16 -21.16 -0.79 -16.20
CA LEU A 16 -21.49 -1.22 -14.84
C LEU A 16 -22.12 -0.11 -13.98
N VAL A 17 -21.82 1.16 -14.28
CA VAL A 17 -22.44 2.32 -13.59
C VAL A 17 -23.82 2.64 -14.17
N ALA A 18 -24.10 2.24 -15.43
CA ALA A 18 -25.39 2.47 -16.08
C ALA A 18 -26.49 1.43 -15.75
N ALA A 19 -26.16 0.35 -15.00
CA ALA A 19 -27.09 -0.72 -14.68
C ALA A 19 -27.87 -0.54 -13.36
N ALA A 20 -27.89 0.64 -12.76
CA ALA A 20 -28.80 1.02 -11.68
C ALA A 20 -29.10 2.53 -11.80
N PRO A 21 -30.34 2.97 -11.84
CA PRO A 21 -31.68 2.42 -11.84
C PRO A 21 -32.50 2.88 -13.06
N ALA A 22 -32.68 2.05 -14.02
CA ALA A 22 -33.72 2.26 -15.02
C ALA A 22 -34.93 1.32 -14.75
N MET A 23 -35.61 1.55 -13.64
CA MET A 23 -36.94 1.04 -13.38
C MET A 23 -37.84 2.16 -12.87
N ALA A 24 -38.09 3.13 -13.74
CA ALA A 24 -39.29 3.99 -13.71
C ALA A 24 -39.26 4.91 -14.94
N ALA A 25 -39.78 4.49 -16.02
CA ALA A 25 -40.55 5.18 -17.06
C ALA A 25 -40.43 4.43 -18.38
N ALA A 26 -41.29 3.48 -18.56
CA ALA A 26 -41.73 3.06 -19.88
C ALA A 26 -42.99 3.84 -20.17
N MET A 27 -42.99 4.63 -21.25
CA MET A 27 -44.12 4.79 -22.19
C MET A 27 -43.78 5.82 -23.27
N ASP A 28 -43.92 5.30 -24.50
CA ASP A 28 -44.30 5.98 -25.74
C ASP A 28 -43.40 7.01 -26.39
N HIS A 29 -42.84 6.85 -27.59
CA HIS A 29 -43.49 6.80 -28.90
C HIS A 29 -42.49 6.56 -30.04
N GLU A 30 -42.95 5.81 -31.04
CA GLU A 30 -42.36 5.61 -32.36
C GLU A 30 -42.23 6.90 -33.20
N GLY A 31 -41.30 6.89 -34.15
CA GLY A 31 -41.44 7.70 -35.35
C GLY A 31 -40.19 8.21 -36.04
N ALA A 32 -39.66 7.44 -36.94
CA ALA A 32 -39.20 7.73 -38.33
C ALA A 32 -38.32 8.91 -38.70
N SER A 33 -37.21 8.55 -39.33
CA SER A 33 -36.60 8.95 -40.63
C SER A 33 -35.94 10.30 -40.86
N GLN A 34 -34.68 10.17 -41.19
CA GLN A 34 -33.92 10.70 -42.40
C GLN A 34 -33.88 12.19 -42.78
N HIS A 35 -32.70 12.62 -42.98
CA HIS A 35 -32.10 13.37 -44.12
C HIS A 35 -31.41 14.70 -43.83
N THR A 36 -30.11 14.65 -44.10
CA THR A 36 -29.23 15.60 -44.88
C THR A 36 -29.21 17.11 -44.64
N GLY A 37 -28.04 17.62 -44.35
CA GLY A 37 -27.42 18.64 -45.21
C GLY A 37 -27.24 20.04 -44.66
N ALA A 38 -25.97 20.48 -44.62
CA ALA A 38 -25.43 21.83 -44.90
C ALA A 38 -25.53 22.97 -43.87
N GLN A 39 -24.35 23.42 -43.44
CA GLN A 39 -23.99 24.77 -42.98
C GLN A 39 -24.21 25.83 -44.11
N PRO A 40 -24.04 27.18 -43.90
CA PRO A 40 -23.51 27.98 -42.79
C PRO A 40 -24.16 29.39 -42.55
N THR A 41 -23.53 30.18 -41.69
CA THR A 41 -23.39 31.63 -41.54
C THR A 41 -24.31 32.46 -40.64
N SER A 42 -23.63 32.98 -39.61
CA SER A 42 -23.42 34.36 -39.14
C SER A 42 -24.58 35.26 -38.64
N THR A 43 -24.21 35.94 -37.57
CA THR A 43 -24.36 37.37 -37.17
C THR A 43 -25.48 37.80 -36.19
N GLN A 44 -24.95 38.41 -35.13
CA GLN A 44 -25.40 39.61 -34.40
C GLN A 44 -26.40 39.53 -33.24
N THR A 45 -25.85 39.88 -32.07
CA THR A 45 -26.44 40.56 -30.90
C THR A 45 -27.17 41.89 -31.28
N PRO A 46 -28.21 42.44 -30.54
CA PRO A 46 -27.92 43.12 -29.28
C PRO A 46 -29.04 43.24 -28.21
N ALA A 47 -28.56 43.60 -27.00
CA ALA A 47 -29.11 44.53 -26.00
C ALA A 47 -30.27 44.14 -25.05
N GLN A 48 -29.88 44.28 -23.76
CA GLN A 48 -30.72 44.48 -22.56
C GLN A 48 -31.67 45.68 -22.63
N PRO A 49 -32.69 45.82 -21.71
CA PRO A 49 -32.42 46.44 -20.39
C PRO A 49 -33.27 45.95 -19.19
N THR A 50 -32.68 46.06 -18.01
CA THR A 50 -33.28 46.26 -16.68
C THR A 50 -33.94 47.67 -16.56
N PRO A 51 -34.65 48.17 -15.50
CA PRO A 51 -34.86 47.66 -14.12
C PRO A 51 -36.26 48.01 -13.50
N ARG A 52 -36.54 47.57 -12.25
CA ARG A 52 -37.06 48.43 -11.13
C ARG A 52 -37.76 47.63 -10.01
N GLN A 53 -37.19 47.74 -8.83
CA GLN A 53 -37.91 47.79 -7.53
C GLN A 53 -38.68 49.14 -7.38
N PRO A 54 -39.62 49.35 -6.41
CA PRO A 54 -39.45 49.28 -4.97
C PRO A 54 -40.73 48.91 -4.19
N ALA A 55 -40.78 48.71 -2.95
CA ALA A 55 -40.74 49.32 -1.65
C ALA A 55 -41.73 48.59 -0.71
N ALA A 56 -41.35 48.20 0.43
CA ALA A 56 -41.41 48.60 1.82
C ALA A 56 -42.78 48.92 2.44
N ALA A 57 -43.05 48.37 3.58
CA ALA A 57 -43.56 48.95 4.86
C ALA A 57 -44.23 47.84 5.70
N ASP A 58 -43.76 47.63 6.86
CA ASP A 58 -43.87 48.17 8.18
C ASP A 58 -44.78 47.34 9.14
N ALA A 59 -44.12 46.95 10.25
CA ALA A 59 -44.47 47.10 11.68
C ALA A 59 -45.64 46.24 12.19
N GLU A 60 -45.55 45.54 13.31
CA GLU A 60 -45.30 45.94 14.70
C GLU A 60 -45.31 44.70 15.61
N GLN A 61 -44.46 44.71 16.59
CA GLN A 61 -44.62 43.99 17.89
C GLN A 61 -45.55 44.82 18.82
N PRO A 62 -46.14 44.30 19.95
CA PRO A 62 -45.38 43.99 21.15
C PRO A 62 -45.94 42.89 22.10
N SER A 63 -45.10 42.29 22.88
CA SER A 63 -44.80 42.36 24.30
C SER A 63 -45.72 41.67 25.32
N SER A 64 -45.02 41.03 26.23
CA SER A 64 -45.04 40.94 27.69
C SER A 64 -45.89 39.87 28.36
N ALA A 65 -45.23 39.05 29.10
CA ALA A 65 -44.91 39.03 30.51
C ALA A 65 -45.81 38.16 31.39
N GLU A 66 -45.22 37.42 32.20
CA GLU A 66 -45.11 37.20 33.64
C GLU A 66 -45.77 35.94 34.20
N GLU A 67 -44.89 35.19 34.84
CA GLU A 67 -44.81 34.73 36.24
C GLU A 67 -45.96 33.90 36.84
N SER A 68 -45.63 32.70 37.34
CA SER A 68 -45.50 32.38 38.77
C SER A 68 -45.53 30.87 39.04
N SER A 69 -44.54 30.39 39.78
CA SER A 69 -44.65 29.20 40.64
C SER A 69 -45.41 29.61 41.93
N PRO A 70 -45.86 28.74 42.88
CA PRO A 70 -45.11 27.65 43.48
C PRO A 70 -45.94 26.44 44.02
N GLU A 71 -45.16 25.42 44.42
CA GLU A 71 -45.24 24.56 45.64
C GLU A 71 -46.31 23.48 45.82
N ASP A 72 -45.73 22.34 46.24
CA ASP A 72 -46.08 21.38 47.28
C ASP A 72 -46.90 20.12 47.00
N GLY A 73 -46.24 19.01 47.30
CA GLY A 73 -46.76 18.01 48.20
C GLY A 73 -47.17 16.64 47.66
N ASP A 74 -46.47 15.66 48.20
CA ASP A 74 -46.84 14.28 48.50
C ASP A 74 -46.48 13.16 47.54
N GLU A 75 -45.45 12.42 47.96
CA GLU A 75 -45.39 10.96 47.79
C GLU A 75 -46.56 10.29 48.55
N PRO A 76 -47.10 9.09 48.17
CA PRO A 76 -46.30 7.86 48.29
C PRO A 76 -46.67 6.69 47.31
N ASP A 77 -45.85 5.63 47.45
CA ASP A 77 -46.08 4.20 47.24
C ASP A 77 -45.94 3.58 45.82
N GLN A 78 -44.84 2.82 45.76
CA GLN A 78 -44.63 1.45 45.31
C GLN A 78 -45.68 0.85 44.39
N ASP A 79 -45.26 0.54 43.17
CA ASP A 79 -45.61 -0.73 42.51
C ASP A 79 -44.43 -1.20 41.65
N GLU A 80 -43.83 -2.32 42.07
CA GLU A 80 -42.92 -3.16 41.30
C GLU A 80 -43.62 -3.58 39.98
N HIS A 81 -43.05 -3.14 38.85
CA HIS A 81 -43.21 -3.84 37.59
C HIS A 81 -41.86 -4.21 37.04
N ASP A 82 -41.54 -5.51 37.19
CA ASP A 82 -40.60 -6.27 36.38
C ASP A 82 -40.76 -5.89 34.90
N GLN A 83 -39.79 -5.16 34.38
CA GLN A 83 -39.52 -5.15 32.95
C GLN A 83 -38.16 -5.82 32.75
N ASP A 84 -38.24 -7.12 32.42
CA ASP A 84 -37.18 -7.85 31.74
C ASP A 84 -36.84 -7.10 30.44
N GLY A 85 -35.89 -6.19 30.53
CA GLY A 85 -35.14 -5.67 29.39
C GLY A 85 -34.26 -6.79 28.87
N PRO A 86 -34.12 -6.96 27.54
CA PRO A 86 -33.22 -7.98 27.00
C PRO A 86 -31.81 -7.72 27.55
N ALA A 87 -31.24 -8.73 28.21
CA ALA A 87 -29.88 -8.74 28.71
C ALA A 87 -28.95 -8.31 27.56
N GLU A 88 -28.18 -7.25 27.79
CA GLU A 88 -27.08 -6.88 26.93
C GLU A 88 -26.16 -8.10 26.79
N PRO A 89 -25.79 -8.49 25.56
CA PRO A 89 -24.89 -9.62 25.38
C PRO A 89 -23.57 -9.24 26.06
N THR A 90 -23.20 -9.99 27.09
CA THR A 90 -21.88 -9.96 27.71
C THR A 90 -20.90 -10.39 26.61
N ALA A 91 -20.32 -9.42 25.91
CA ALA A 91 -19.20 -9.66 25.02
C ALA A 91 -18.06 -10.20 25.88
N VAL A 92 -17.69 -11.46 25.67
CA VAL A 92 -16.47 -12.04 26.23
C VAL A 92 -15.33 -11.39 25.43
N GLU A 93 -14.92 -10.24 25.89
CA GLU A 93 -13.77 -9.51 25.35
C GLU A 93 -12.50 -10.31 25.67
N GLY A 94 -11.83 -10.82 24.64
CA GLY A 94 -10.38 -11.02 24.76
C GLY A 94 -9.81 -9.67 25.23
N LEU A 95 -8.81 -9.69 26.11
CA LEU A 95 -8.29 -8.53 26.85
C LEU A 95 -7.89 -7.37 25.89
N VAL A 96 -8.87 -6.59 25.44
CA VAL A 96 -8.70 -5.44 24.54
C VAL A 96 -8.72 -4.19 25.37
N ILE A 97 -7.59 -3.50 25.46
CA ILE A 97 -7.51 -2.21 26.14
C ILE A 97 -8.06 -1.13 25.21
N VAL A 98 -9.32 -0.76 25.39
CA VAL A 98 -9.98 0.31 24.65
C VAL A 98 -9.94 1.61 25.44
N ALA A 99 -9.28 2.65 24.90
CA ALA A 99 -9.44 4.01 25.39
C ALA A 99 -10.46 4.75 24.51
N PRO A 100 -11.43 5.45 25.08
CA PRO A 100 -12.28 6.34 24.31
C PRO A 100 -11.42 7.42 23.63
N ASN A 101 -11.52 7.58 22.30
CA ASN A 101 -10.83 8.56 21.48
C ASN A 101 -9.31 8.39 21.25
N SER A 102 -8.73 7.19 21.34
CA SER A 102 -7.34 6.97 20.92
C SER A 102 -7.27 6.66 19.44
N GLU A 103 -6.32 7.29 18.72
CA GLU A 103 -6.03 7.01 17.30
C GLU A 103 -5.26 5.70 17.14
N ILE A 104 -4.72 5.15 18.23
CA ILE A 104 -3.95 3.91 18.28
C ILE A 104 -4.66 2.90 19.16
N ARG A 105 -4.80 1.67 18.67
CA ARG A 105 -5.38 0.54 19.38
C ARG A 105 -4.52 -0.70 19.23
N THR A 106 -4.57 -1.59 20.19
CA THR A 106 -3.72 -2.79 20.22
C THR A 106 -4.54 -4.03 20.50
N SER A 107 -4.26 -5.10 19.75
CA SER A 107 -4.70 -6.47 20.01
C SER A 107 -3.52 -7.34 20.42
N ILE A 108 -3.70 -8.65 20.62
CA ILE A 108 -2.62 -9.54 21.06
C ILE A 108 -1.50 -9.66 20.02
N ASP A 109 -1.79 -9.46 18.72
CA ASP A 109 -0.86 -9.62 17.60
C ASP A 109 -0.76 -8.39 16.67
N SER A 110 -1.51 -7.29 16.92
CA SER A 110 -1.51 -6.12 16.05
C SER A 110 -1.59 -4.78 16.79
N VAL A 111 -1.17 -3.72 16.07
CA VAL A 111 -1.37 -2.31 16.45
C VAL A 111 -2.10 -1.61 15.32
N SER A 112 -3.23 -0.96 15.62
CA SER A 112 -4.10 -0.32 14.64
C SER A 112 -4.02 1.20 14.73
N TYR A 113 -3.87 1.86 13.58
CA TYR A 113 -3.73 3.30 13.41
C TYR A 113 -4.87 3.85 12.56
N SER A 114 -5.65 4.77 13.11
CA SER A 114 -6.80 5.40 12.42
C SER A 114 -6.33 6.43 11.38
N LEU A 115 -6.89 6.37 10.17
CA LEU A 115 -6.67 7.36 9.11
C LEU A 115 -7.70 8.49 9.12
N ALA A 116 -8.63 8.50 10.07
CA ALA A 116 -9.75 9.45 10.11
C ALA A 116 -9.31 10.93 10.19
N ASN A 117 -8.16 11.19 10.78
CA ASN A 117 -7.58 12.52 10.94
C ASN A 117 -6.31 12.75 10.09
N ASP A 118 -5.92 11.81 9.25
CA ASP A 118 -4.79 11.99 8.34
C ASP A 118 -5.22 12.80 7.11
N LEU A 119 -4.71 14.03 6.98
CA LEU A 119 -5.01 14.90 5.85
C LEU A 119 -4.31 14.44 4.56
N GLN A 120 -3.15 13.82 4.65
CA GLN A 120 -2.48 13.25 3.49
C GLN A 120 -3.30 12.11 2.88
N ALA A 121 -4.01 11.33 3.70
CA ALA A 121 -4.93 10.31 3.22
C ALA A 121 -6.13 10.89 2.42
N THR A 122 -6.44 12.17 2.57
CA THR A 122 -7.55 12.82 1.83
C THR A 122 -7.16 13.21 0.40
N THR A 123 -5.92 13.65 0.20
CA THR A 123 -5.42 14.18 -1.08
C THR A 123 -4.34 13.29 -1.69
N GLY A 124 -3.67 12.50 -0.88
CA GLY A 124 -2.52 11.67 -1.24
C GLY A 124 -2.86 10.24 -1.64
N SER A 125 -1.80 9.51 -1.95
CA SER A 125 -1.81 8.09 -2.24
C SER A 125 -1.78 7.24 -0.96
N LEU A 126 -1.95 5.93 -1.11
CA LEU A 126 -1.78 4.97 -0.01
C LEU A 126 -0.33 4.98 0.53
N ALA A 127 0.67 5.16 -0.35
CA ALA A 127 2.06 5.34 0.06
C ALA A 127 2.23 6.56 0.99
N ASP A 128 1.55 7.68 0.70
CA ASP A 128 1.61 8.88 1.54
C ASP A 128 1.00 8.64 2.94
N ALA A 129 -0.08 7.87 3.02
CA ALA A 129 -0.67 7.49 4.31
C ALA A 129 0.23 6.51 5.09
N LEU A 130 0.80 5.51 4.42
CA LEU A 130 1.70 4.53 5.03
C LEU A 130 2.97 5.19 5.63
N ARG A 131 3.50 6.24 4.98
CA ARG A 131 4.63 7.02 5.51
C ARG A 131 4.34 7.65 6.88
N ASN A 132 3.09 7.84 7.24
CA ASN A 132 2.68 8.40 8.54
C ASN A 132 2.50 7.34 9.64
N ILE A 133 2.60 6.04 9.31
CA ILE A 133 2.35 4.94 10.25
C ILE A 133 3.65 4.54 10.96
N PRO A 134 3.70 4.45 12.30
CA PRO A 134 4.85 3.94 13.04
C PRO A 134 5.30 2.56 12.53
N SER A 135 6.60 2.30 12.58
CA SER A 135 7.27 1.08 12.10
C SER A 135 7.28 0.90 10.57
N VAL A 136 6.53 1.69 9.80
CA VAL A 136 6.41 1.55 8.33
C VAL A 136 7.26 2.60 7.63
N ASP A 137 8.18 2.20 6.77
CA ASP A 137 8.93 3.10 5.89
C ASP A 137 8.52 2.87 4.44
N VAL A 138 8.38 3.95 3.66
CA VAL A 138 8.04 3.87 2.23
C VAL A 138 8.98 4.77 1.44
N ASP A 139 9.76 4.16 0.56
CA ASP A 139 10.73 4.86 -0.26
C ASP A 139 10.06 5.71 -1.38
N PRO A 140 10.81 6.52 -2.15
CA PRO A 140 10.27 7.31 -3.24
C PRO A 140 9.60 6.47 -4.33
N GLN A 141 10.05 5.24 -4.52
CA GLN A 141 9.54 4.30 -5.53
C GLN A 141 8.25 3.61 -5.09
N GLY A 142 7.84 3.74 -3.81
CA GLY A 142 6.67 3.08 -3.26
C GLY A 142 6.97 1.72 -2.60
N ASN A 143 8.25 1.35 -2.45
CA ASN A 143 8.59 0.12 -1.72
C ASN A 143 8.41 0.33 -0.22
N VAL A 144 7.74 -0.63 0.41
CA VAL A 144 7.41 -0.59 1.83
C VAL A 144 8.35 -1.48 2.63
N SER A 145 8.82 -0.99 3.77
CA SER A 145 9.54 -1.79 4.75
C SER A 145 8.95 -1.62 6.16
N LEU A 146 9.14 -2.64 7.00
CA LEU A 146 8.81 -2.62 8.43
C LEU A 146 10.11 -2.76 9.23
N ARG A 147 10.45 -1.71 10.00
CA ARG A 147 11.69 -1.70 10.80
C ARG A 147 12.94 -2.04 9.98
N GLY A 148 13.02 -1.54 8.74
CA GLY A 148 14.14 -1.77 7.83
C GLY A 148 14.10 -3.09 7.04
N ASP A 149 13.10 -3.96 7.24
CA ASP A 149 12.88 -5.15 6.43
C ASP A 149 11.86 -4.87 5.32
N SER A 150 12.25 -4.98 4.06
CA SER A 150 11.42 -4.68 2.89
C SER A 150 10.48 -5.82 2.49
N ASN A 151 10.65 -7.00 3.08
CA ASN A 151 9.77 -8.12 2.81
C ASN A 151 8.52 -8.04 3.70
N VAL A 152 7.56 -7.23 3.27
CA VAL A 152 6.30 -6.95 3.97
C VAL A 152 5.13 -7.47 3.15
N THR A 153 4.22 -8.19 3.79
CA THR A 153 2.94 -8.58 3.19
C THR A 153 1.91 -7.48 3.43
N ILE A 154 1.21 -7.06 2.37
CA ILE A 154 0.12 -6.08 2.48
C ILE A 154 -1.21 -6.79 2.20
N LEU A 155 -2.11 -6.70 3.18
CA LEU A 155 -3.44 -7.27 3.13
C LEU A 155 -4.51 -6.17 3.02
N VAL A 156 -5.67 -6.50 2.49
CA VAL A 156 -6.88 -5.68 2.53
C VAL A 156 -7.96 -6.48 3.25
N ASP A 157 -8.46 -5.94 4.36
CA ASP A 157 -9.43 -6.61 5.24
C ASP A 157 -8.99 -8.03 5.67
N GLY A 158 -7.68 -8.17 5.99
CA GLY A 158 -7.04 -9.41 6.41
C GLY A 158 -6.66 -10.38 5.30
N ARG A 159 -6.68 -9.97 4.01
CA ARG A 159 -6.51 -10.86 2.86
C ARG A 159 -5.50 -10.34 1.86
N PRO A 160 -4.76 -11.22 1.20
CA PRO A 160 -3.92 -10.83 0.09
C PRO A 160 -4.75 -10.13 -1.00
N SER A 161 -4.18 -9.11 -1.62
CA SER A 161 -4.77 -8.41 -2.75
C SER A 161 -3.83 -8.50 -3.94
N GLY A 162 -4.31 -8.97 -5.10
CA GLY A 162 -3.47 -9.16 -6.28
C GLY A 162 -2.72 -7.91 -6.71
N ILE A 163 -3.34 -6.73 -6.54
CA ILE A 163 -2.69 -5.45 -6.84
C ILE A 163 -1.58 -5.08 -5.85
N LEU A 164 -1.64 -5.58 -4.60
CA LEU A 164 -0.67 -5.27 -3.53
C LEU A 164 0.31 -6.41 -3.26
N SER A 165 0.31 -7.47 -4.07
CA SER A 165 1.17 -8.65 -3.91
C SER A 165 2.00 -9.02 -5.15
N GLY A 166 1.95 -8.23 -6.23
CA GLY A 166 2.66 -8.48 -7.48
C GLY A 166 3.77 -7.48 -7.79
N PRO A 167 4.42 -7.61 -8.97
CA PRO A 167 5.48 -6.69 -9.42
C PRO A 167 5.04 -5.22 -9.48
N GLY A 168 3.76 -4.94 -9.71
CA GLY A 168 3.18 -3.59 -9.72
C GLY A 168 2.84 -3.00 -8.36
N ARG A 169 3.15 -3.68 -7.23
CA ARG A 169 2.78 -3.26 -5.87
C ARG A 169 3.21 -1.83 -5.54
N ALA A 170 4.45 -1.49 -5.82
CA ALA A 170 5.01 -0.18 -5.51
C ALA A 170 4.27 0.94 -6.27
N GLN A 171 4.01 0.74 -7.56
CA GLN A 171 3.23 1.67 -8.37
C GLN A 171 1.78 1.76 -7.89
N ALA A 172 1.18 0.63 -7.54
CA ALA A 172 -0.16 0.62 -6.97
C ALA A 172 -0.25 1.45 -5.69
N LEU A 173 0.71 1.34 -4.77
CA LEU A 173 0.75 2.13 -3.54
C LEU A 173 0.87 3.63 -3.80
N LEU A 174 1.62 4.04 -4.83
CA LEU A 174 1.76 5.45 -5.22
C LEU A 174 0.49 6.01 -5.88
N GLN A 175 -0.37 5.17 -6.48
CA GLN A 175 -1.55 5.59 -7.22
C GLN A 175 -2.87 5.37 -6.46
N LEU A 176 -2.98 4.31 -5.65
CA LEU A 176 -4.20 4.02 -4.90
C LEU A 176 -4.53 5.13 -3.89
N PRO A 177 -5.79 5.60 -3.84
CA PRO A 177 -6.18 6.64 -2.90
C PRO A 177 -6.29 6.09 -1.47
N ALA A 178 -5.57 6.69 -0.52
CA ALA A 178 -5.61 6.31 0.89
C ALA A 178 -7.00 6.49 1.55
N SER A 179 -7.82 7.37 1.00
CA SER A 179 -9.16 7.71 1.53
C SER A 179 -10.16 6.56 1.55
N GLN A 180 -9.87 5.44 0.88
CA GLN A 180 -10.72 4.23 0.88
C GLN A 180 -10.61 3.45 2.19
N TYR A 181 -9.53 3.64 2.93
CA TYR A 181 -9.24 2.89 4.14
C TYR A 181 -9.61 3.70 5.39
N ALA A 182 -10.13 3.02 6.41
CA ALA A 182 -10.46 3.61 7.70
C ALA A 182 -9.26 3.65 8.62
N ARG A 183 -8.46 2.56 8.59
CA ARG A 183 -7.31 2.36 9.45
C ARG A 183 -6.29 1.42 8.81
N ILE A 184 -5.09 1.46 9.35
CA ILE A 184 -3.99 0.56 9.00
C ILE A 184 -3.60 -0.22 10.26
N GLU A 185 -3.56 -1.55 10.16
CA GLU A 185 -3.10 -2.43 11.21
C GLU A 185 -1.69 -2.92 10.87
N VAL A 186 -0.78 -2.80 11.82
CA VAL A 186 0.60 -3.25 11.68
C VAL A 186 0.83 -4.43 12.61
N MET A 187 1.25 -5.54 12.04
CA MET A 187 1.62 -6.76 12.74
C MET A 187 3.08 -7.06 12.46
N THR A 188 3.96 -6.67 13.36
CA THR A 188 5.40 -6.91 13.23
C THR A 188 5.77 -8.35 13.54
N ASN A 189 4.91 -9.04 14.31
CA ASN A 189 5.06 -10.45 14.66
C ASN A 189 3.68 -11.15 14.63
N PRO A 190 3.11 -11.35 13.40
CA PRO A 190 1.75 -11.88 13.24
C PRO A 190 1.63 -13.34 13.67
N SER A 191 0.40 -13.73 14.07
CA SER A 191 0.09 -15.12 14.45
C SER A 191 0.06 -16.07 13.24
N ALA A 192 0.10 -17.39 13.49
CA ALA A 192 0.05 -18.44 12.47
C ALA A 192 -1.24 -18.46 11.62
N ALA A 193 -2.27 -17.68 12.01
CA ALA A 193 -3.48 -17.50 11.22
C ALA A 193 -3.25 -16.67 9.94
N TYR A 194 -2.13 -15.93 9.88
CA TYR A 194 -1.73 -15.18 8.69
C TYR A 194 -0.67 -15.94 7.90
N SER A 195 -0.59 -15.67 6.59
CA SER A 195 0.49 -16.21 5.77
C SER A 195 1.86 -15.87 6.38
N PRO A 196 2.80 -16.82 6.43
CA PRO A 196 4.16 -16.58 6.94
C PRO A 196 5.01 -15.80 5.93
N GLU A 197 4.52 -15.55 4.72
CA GLU A 197 5.15 -14.64 3.76
C GLU A 197 5.31 -13.24 4.37
N GLY A 198 6.44 -12.60 4.11
CA GLY A 198 6.76 -11.30 4.68
C GLY A 198 7.49 -11.40 6.02
N SER A 199 8.83 -11.59 5.96
CA SER A 199 9.71 -11.63 7.15
C SER A 199 9.65 -10.35 7.98
N GLY A 200 9.44 -9.20 7.34
CA GLY A 200 9.26 -7.91 8.00
C GLY A 200 7.97 -7.79 8.80
N GLY A 201 6.93 -8.54 8.43
CA GLY A 201 5.62 -8.50 9.05
C GLY A 201 4.46 -8.29 8.06
N VAL A 202 3.31 -7.91 8.58
CA VAL A 202 2.07 -7.72 7.82
C VAL A 202 1.51 -6.32 8.06
N ILE A 203 1.12 -5.65 7.00
CA ILE A 203 0.31 -4.42 7.02
C ILE A 203 -1.08 -4.77 6.51
N ASN A 204 -2.10 -4.58 7.33
CA ASN A 204 -3.48 -4.86 6.97
C ASN A 204 -4.26 -3.54 6.81
N LEU A 205 -4.72 -3.29 5.61
CA LEU A 205 -5.48 -2.11 5.23
C LEU A 205 -6.97 -2.41 5.46
N ILE A 206 -7.58 -1.77 6.44
CA ILE A 206 -8.99 -1.97 6.74
C ILE A 206 -9.82 -0.94 5.99
N THR A 207 -10.70 -1.43 5.13
CA THR A 207 -11.64 -0.59 4.38
C THR A 207 -12.68 0.04 5.33
N ARG A 208 -13.31 1.12 4.89
CA ARG A 208 -14.33 1.79 5.72
C ARG A 208 -15.55 0.89 5.89
N PRO A 209 -15.93 0.54 7.13
CA PRO A 209 -17.06 -0.32 7.36
C PRO A 209 -18.37 0.38 6.99
N THR A 210 -19.26 -0.35 6.34
CA THR A 210 -20.64 0.04 6.13
C THR A 210 -21.44 -0.47 7.31
N ALA A 211 -21.67 0.38 8.32
CA ALA A 211 -22.41 -0.04 9.53
C ALA A 211 -23.85 -0.41 9.21
N PRO A 212 -24.33 -1.61 9.57
CA PRO A 212 -25.73 -2.00 9.38
C PRO A 212 -26.62 -1.17 10.33
N ARG A 213 -27.64 -0.50 9.77
CA ARG A 213 -28.70 0.20 10.51
C ARG A 213 -30.06 -0.15 9.95
N ALA A 214 -31.11 -0.01 10.78
CA ALA A 214 -32.47 -0.21 10.32
C ALA A 214 -32.90 0.91 9.34
N GLY A 215 -33.60 0.54 8.25
CA GLY A 215 -34.12 1.47 7.24
C GLY A 215 -33.21 1.62 6.01
N VAL A 216 -33.65 2.44 5.05
CA VAL A 216 -32.87 2.78 3.86
C VAL A 216 -31.81 3.84 4.23
N GLN A 217 -30.57 3.54 4.00
CA GLN A 217 -29.46 4.46 4.26
C GLN A 217 -28.60 4.63 3.02
N THR A 218 -28.27 5.87 2.73
CA THR A 218 -27.32 6.24 1.69
C THR A 218 -26.28 7.15 2.30
N THR A 219 -25.02 6.82 2.17
CA THR A 219 -23.90 7.66 2.60
C THR A 219 -22.85 7.70 1.51
N GLY A 220 -22.14 8.80 1.39
CA GLY A 220 -21.06 8.89 0.44
C GLY A 220 -20.30 10.20 0.50
N SER A 221 -19.25 10.25 -0.31
CA SER A 221 -18.45 11.46 -0.48
C SER A 221 -17.96 11.59 -1.92
N ALA A 222 -17.84 12.81 -2.38
CA ALA A 222 -17.16 13.17 -3.62
C ALA A 222 -16.03 14.14 -3.28
N ARG A 223 -14.88 13.98 -3.94
CA ARG A 223 -13.71 14.86 -3.75
C ARG A 223 -13.11 15.23 -5.08
N PHE A 224 -12.53 16.42 -5.10
CA PHE A 224 -11.76 16.92 -6.23
C PHE A 224 -10.61 17.76 -5.69
N ASN A 225 -9.38 17.43 -6.09
CA ASN A 225 -8.17 18.11 -5.68
C ASN A 225 -7.34 18.49 -6.91
N VAL A 226 -6.79 19.70 -6.92
CA VAL A 226 -5.86 20.19 -7.94
C VAL A 226 -4.54 20.49 -7.25
N GLY A 227 -3.45 20.11 -7.87
CA GLY A 227 -2.10 20.29 -7.34
C GLY A 227 -1.19 21.07 -8.31
N THR A 228 0.04 21.29 -7.85
CA THR A 228 1.12 21.85 -8.68
C THR A 228 1.49 20.90 -9.82
N ASP A 229 2.13 21.45 -10.86
CA ASP A 229 2.70 20.71 -11.99
C ASP A 229 1.67 19.85 -12.76
N GLY A 230 0.43 20.34 -12.89
CA GLY A 230 -0.62 19.60 -13.61
C GLY A 230 -1.25 18.43 -12.85
N ARG A 231 -0.90 18.22 -11.58
CA ARG A 231 -1.45 17.14 -10.75
C ARG A 231 -2.92 17.40 -10.41
N TRP A 232 -3.73 16.37 -10.47
CA TRP A 232 -5.10 16.42 -9.95
C TRP A 232 -5.63 15.03 -9.63
N ASN A 233 -6.62 14.97 -8.77
CA ASN A 233 -7.35 13.73 -8.53
C ASN A 233 -8.83 14.01 -8.21
N ALA A 234 -9.67 13.05 -8.59
CA ALA A 234 -11.09 13.06 -8.31
C ALA A 234 -11.54 11.69 -7.82
N GLY A 235 -12.58 11.64 -7.00
CA GLY A 235 -13.12 10.36 -6.55
C GLY A 235 -14.49 10.52 -5.95
N ILE A 236 -15.28 9.46 -6.09
CA ILE A 236 -16.58 9.30 -5.47
C ILE A 236 -16.63 7.95 -4.77
N SER A 237 -17.16 7.95 -3.57
CA SER A 237 -17.41 6.73 -2.81
C SER A 237 -18.79 6.79 -2.19
N GLY A 238 -19.43 5.63 -2.07
CA GLY A 238 -20.75 5.59 -1.48
C GLY A 238 -21.20 4.20 -1.12
N SER A 239 -22.22 4.15 -0.28
CA SER A 239 -22.86 2.93 0.17
C SER A 239 -24.36 3.16 0.27
N TRP A 240 -25.10 2.17 -0.17
CA TRP A 240 -26.55 2.11 -0.06
C TRP A 240 -26.94 0.79 0.61
N GLN A 241 -27.79 0.91 1.62
CA GLN A 241 -28.30 -0.24 2.37
C GLN A 241 -29.83 -0.20 2.41
N LYS A 242 -30.45 -1.32 2.13
CA LYS A 242 -31.89 -1.54 2.31
C LYS A 242 -32.13 -3.00 2.69
N ASP A 243 -32.82 -3.21 3.80
CA ASP A 243 -33.21 -4.53 4.29
C ASP A 243 -32.02 -5.51 4.40
N ARG A 244 -31.94 -6.47 3.45
CA ARG A 244 -30.92 -7.52 3.41
C ARG A 244 -29.78 -7.24 2.43
N VAL A 245 -29.84 -6.12 1.71
CA VAL A 245 -28.87 -5.78 0.66
C VAL A 245 -28.06 -4.57 1.08
N THR A 246 -26.75 -4.67 0.98
CA THR A 246 -25.83 -3.55 1.06
C THR A 246 -25.03 -3.48 -0.23
N LEU A 247 -25.03 -2.34 -0.88
CA LEU A 247 -24.19 -2.05 -2.05
C LEU A 247 -23.22 -0.95 -1.68
N SER A 248 -21.95 -1.11 -2.01
CA SER A 248 -20.95 -0.06 -1.88
C SER A 248 -20.07 0.03 -3.12
N GLY A 249 -19.57 1.21 -3.39
CA GLY A 249 -18.70 1.43 -4.53
C GLY A 249 -17.79 2.63 -4.32
N ASP A 250 -16.60 2.51 -4.94
CA ASP A 250 -15.58 3.53 -5.00
C ASP A 250 -15.12 3.67 -6.44
N LEU A 251 -15.01 4.89 -6.92
CA LEU A 251 -14.42 5.21 -8.20
C LEU A 251 -13.48 6.40 -8.01
N SER A 252 -12.27 6.31 -8.53
CA SER A 252 -11.33 7.42 -8.48
C SER A 252 -10.43 7.44 -9.71
N TYR A 253 -9.97 8.65 -10.02
CA TYR A 253 -8.98 8.91 -11.04
C TYR A 253 -7.92 9.86 -10.49
N ARG A 254 -6.65 9.65 -10.89
CA ARG A 254 -5.51 10.47 -10.50
C ARG A 254 -4.60 10.70 -11.68
N ALA A 255 -4.18 11.94 -11.89
CA ALA A 255 -3.07 12.33 -12.74
C ALA A 255 -1.96 12.91 -11.84
N ASP A 256 -0.78 12.33 -11.92
CA ASP A 256 0.35 12.68 -11.04
C ASP A 256 1.66 12.69 -11.86
N PRO A 257 1.81 13.64 -12.81
CA PRO A 257 3.04 13.79 -13.57
C PRO A 257 4.21 14.03 -12.63
N ASN A 258 5.34 13.42 -12.94
CA ASN A 258 6.55 13.57 -12.13
C ASN A 258 7.81 13.59 -12.99
N SER A 259 8.91 14.05 -12.39
CA SER A 259 10.25 14.02 -12.97
C SER A 259 11.16 13.24 -12.06
N VAL A 260 11.98 12.36 -12.66
CA VAL A 260 12.96 11.54 -11.96
C VAL A 260 14.33 11.78 -12.59
N GLY A 261 15.29 12.23 -11.78
CA GLY A 261 16.69 12.33 -12.17
C GLY A 261 17.48 11.14 -11.64
N PHE A 262 18.37 10.60 -12.45
CA PHE A 262 19.33 9.56 -12.09
C PHE A 262 20.74 10.08 -12.32
N ILE A 263 21.51 10.21 -11.24
CA ILE A 263 22.93 10.60 -11.29
C ILE A 263 23.73 9.41 -10.79
N ARG A 264 24.66 8.94 -11.61
CA ARG A 264 25.54 7.83 -11.26
C ARG A 264 26.98 8.24 -11.50
N GLU A 265 27.85 7.97 -10.54
CA GLU A 265 29.28 8.06 -10.67
C GLU A 265 29.89 6.72 -10.26
N ARG A 266 30.61 6.09 -11.17
CA ARG A 266 31.22 4.77 -11.00
C ARG A 266 32.73 4.86 -11.24
N GLU A 267 33.49 4.57 -10.21
CA GLU A 267 34.93 4.36 -10.25
C GLU A 267 35.23 2.87 -10.42
N GLN A 268 36.07 2.50 -11.38
CA GLN A 268 36.52 1.13 -11.60
C GLN A 268 37.97 0.97 -11.25
N PHE A 269 38.29 -0.14 -10.60
CA PHE A 269 39.64 -0.46 -10.13
C PHE A 269 40.21 -1.71 -10.80
N ASP A 270 41.52 -1.72 -11.03
CA ASP A 270 42.20 -2.91 -11.53
C ASP A 270 42.17 -4.01 -10.44
N PRO A 271 41.76 -5.25 -10.77
CA PRO A 271 41.61 -6.32 -9.78
C PRO A 271 42.94 -6.81 -9.17
N VAL A 272 44.10 -6.49 -9.78
CA VAL A 272 45.41 -6.95 -9.32
C VAL A 272 46.16 -5.85 -8.56
N THR A 273 46.16 -4.61 -9.10
CA THR A 273 46.91 -3.49 -8.52
C THR A 273 46.05 -2.62 -7.59
N GLY A 274 44.75 -2.64 -7.72
CA GLY A 274 43.83 -1.75 -7.01
C GLY A 274 43.84 -0.31 -7.54
N ASP A 275 44.55 -0.05 -8.66
CA ASP A 275 44.63 1.28 -9.24
C ASP A 275 43.30 1.66 -9.94
N LEU A 276 42.95 2.96 -9.91
CA LEU A 276 41.84 3.48 -10.67
C LEU A 276 42.03 3.28 -12.17
N VAL A 277 41.10 2.67 -12.85
CA VAL A 277 41.09 2.41 -14.30
C VAL A 277 40.27 3.42 -15.08
N SER A 278 39.07 3.72 -14.58
CA SER A 278 38.14 4.64 -15.23
C SER A 278 37.15 5.23 -14.23
N ILE A 279 36.60 6.39 -14.60
CA ILE A 279 35.43 7.00 -13.93
C ILE A 279 34.34 7.15 -14.98
N THR A 280 33.19 6.56 -14.72
CA THR A 280 32.02 6.70 -15.59
C THR A 280 30.94 7.51 -14.87
N THR A 281 30.45 8.56 -15.53
CA THR A 281 29.34 9.39 -15.05
C THR A 281 28.13 9.18 -15.94
N THR A 282 26.94 9.08 -15.33
CA THR A 282 25.66 9.07 -16.02
C THR A 282 24.79 10.14 -15.40
N ASP A 283 24.27 11.04 -16.23
CA ASP A 283 23.24 12.02 -15.85
C ASP A 283 22.02 11.79 -16.75
N GLN A 284 20.95 11.28 -16.16
CA GLN A 284 19.71 10.93 -16.87
C GLN A 284 18.50 11.57 -16.21
N SER A 285 17.64 12.16 -17.00
CA SER A 285 16.32 12.65 -16.57
C SER A 285 15.20 11.93 -17.30
N VAL A 286 14.12 11.68 -16.57
CA VAL A 286 12.89 11.10 -17.09
C VAL A 286 11.73 11.97 -16.64
N GLU A 287 10.99 12.51 -17.60
CA GLU A 287 9.74 13.23 -17.35
C GLU A 287 8.59 12.29 -17.73
N ILE A 288 7.71 11.99 -16.79
CA ILE A 288 6.67 10.98 -16.96
C ILE A 288 5.30 11.59 -16.65
N ASP A 289 4.39 11.49 -17.60
CA ASP A 289 2.97 11.75 -17.41
C ASP A 289 2.27 10.46 -16.93
N ASN A 290 1.99 10.40 -15.63
CA ASN A 290 1.33 9.25 -15.01
C ASN A 290 -0.15 9.54 -14.78
N SER A 291 -1.00 8.58 -15.11
CA SER A 291 -2.41 8.61 -14.75
C SER A 291 -2.96 7.25 -14.39
N GLY A 292 -4.09 7.23 -13.65
CA GLY A 292 -4.69 5.97 -13.28
C GLY A 292 -6.12 6.08 -12.79
N ALA A 293 -6.88 5.04 -13.06
CA ALA A 293 -8.25 4.85 -12.61
C ALA A 293 -8.34 3.64 -11.67
N PHE A 294 -9.15 3.76 -10.65
CA PHE A 294 -9.49 2.69 -9.73
C PHE A 294 -10.99 2.61 -9.56
N GLY A 295 -11.55 1.40 -9.61
CA GLY A 295 -12.95 1.10 -9.32
C GLY A 295 -13.10 -0.13 -8.44
N ARG A 296 -13.99 -0.06 -7.45
CA ARG A 296 -14.40 -1.18 -6.62
C ARG A 296 -15.92 -1.15 -6.45
N PHE A 297 -16.53 -2.31 -6.55
CA PHE A 297 -17.95 -2.50 -6.27
C PHE A 297 -18.12 -3.73 -5.38
N THR A 298 -18.86 -3.58 -4.28
CA THR A 298 -19.16 -4.66 -3.34
C THR A 298 -20.67 -4.77 -3.14
N ALA A 299 -21.19 -5.98 -3.23
CA ALA A 299 -22.56 -6.32 -2.95
C ALA A 299 -22.62 -7.37 -1.84
N GLU A 300 -23.27 -7.05 -0.73
CA GLU A 300 -23.56 -7.98 0.35
C GLU A 300 -25.04 -8.30 0.39
N TYR A 301 -25.38 -9.58 0.47
CA TYR A 301 -26.74 -10.08 0.63
C TYR A 301 -26.85 -10.97 1.88
N ARG A 302 -27.66 -10.54 2.84
CA ARG A 302 -27.97 -11.34 4.04
C ARG A 302 -29.04 -12.38 3.72
N ILE A 303 -28.59 -13.61 3.41
CA ILE A 303 -29.47 -14.76 3.09
C ILE A 303 -30.38 -15.06 4.29
N THR A 304 -29.78 -15.11 5.48
CA THR A 304 -30.44 -15.23 6.78
C THR A 304 -29.84 -14.21 7.76
N PRO A 305 -30.40 -13.99 8.97
CA PRO A 305 -29.74 -13.16 9.99
C PRO A 305 -28.31 -13.60 10.33
N ARG A 306 -28.01 -14.89 10.11
CA ARG A 306 -26.70 -15.51 10.44
C ARG A 306 -25.85 -15.87 9.22
N THR A 307 -26.36 -15.72 8.00
CA THR A 307 -25.60 -16.07 6.78
C THR A 307 -25.58 -14.91 5.82
N SER A 308 -24.40 -14.44 5.45
CA SER A 308 -24.20 -13.43 4.41
C SER A 308 -23.40 -13.97 3.23
N LEU A 309 -23.72 -13.47 2.05
CA LEU A 309 -22.96 -13.63 0.81
C LEU A 309 -22.46 -12.26 0.40
N THR A 310 -21.15 -12.14 0.16
CA THR A 310 -20.53 -10.92 -0.33
C THR A 310 -19.85 -11.21 -1.67
N GLY A 311 -20.11 -10.37 -2.66
CA GLY A 311 -19.41 -10.33 -3.94
C GLY A 311 -18.67 -9.01 -4.08
N GLU A 312 -17.42 -9.04 -4.49
CA GLU A 312 -16.61 -7.85 -4.78
C GLU A 312 -16.00 -7.95 -6.18
N LEU A 313 -16.04 -6.84 -6.91
CA LEU A 313 -15.33 -6.65 -8.16
C LEU A 313 -14.43 -5.43 -8.00
N ARG A 314 -13.20 -5.55 -8.50
CA ARG A 314 -12.17 -4.50 -8.50
C ARG A 314 -11.56 -4.40 -9.88
N ALA A 315 -11.33 -3.17 -10.34
CA ALA A 315 -10.60 -2.89 -11.57
C ALA A 315 -9.66 -1.71 -11.34
N VAL A 316 -8.45 -1.85 -11.87
CA VAL A 316 -7.42 -0.81 -11.79
C VAL A 316 -6.74 -0.71 -13.14
N ALA A 317 -6.47 0.50 -13.60
CA ALA A 317 -5.69 0.77 -14.77
C ALA A 317 -4.76 1.96 -14.48
N PHE A 318 -3.46 1.79 -14.73
CA PHE A 318 -2.46 2.86 -14.65
C PHE A 318 -1.68 2.88 -15.96
N GLU A 319 -1.40 4.09 -16.45
CA GLU A 319 -0.57 4.31 -17.62
C GLU A 319 0.42 5.44 -17.35
N GLY A 320 1.56 5.38 -18.01
CA GLY A 320 2.54 6.44 -18.00
C GLY A 320 3.33 6.45 -19.29
N GLU A 321 3.55 7.64 -19.81
CA GLU A 321 4.41 7.90 -20.97
C GLU A 321 5.45 8.94 -20.58
N GLY A 322 6.69 8.81 -21.05
CA GLY A 322 7.73 9.75 -20.68
C GLY A 322 8.88 9.84 -21.65
N ASP A 323 9.52 10.99 -21.61
CA ASP A 323 10.76 11.28 -22.35
C ASP A 323 11.96 11.01 -21.46
N VAL A 324 12.96 10.35 -22.01
CA VAL A 324 14.21 9.98 -21.34
C VAL A 324 15.36 10.68 -22.05
N ILE A 325 16.15 11.44 -21.31
CA ILE A 325 17.36 12.09 -21.83
C ILE A 325 18.51 11.71 -20.91
N GLY A 326 19.61 11.17 -21.45
CA GLY A 326 20.78 10.74 -20.69
C GLY A 326 22.08 11.09 -21.38
N LEU A 327 23.05 11.54 -20.57
CA LEU A 327 24.45 11.72 -20.98
C LEU A 327 25.32 10.71 -20.20
N PHE A 328 26.09 9.94 -20.93
CA PHE A 328 27.04 8.95 -20.43
C PHE A 328 28.46 9.38 -20.83
N GLU A 329 29.36 9.44 -19.87
CA GLU A 329 30.74 9.84 -20.10
C GLU A 329 31.70 8.96 -19.29
N THR A 330 32.75 8.46 -19.94
CA THR A 330 33.83 7.69 -19.31
C THR A 330 35.14 8.45 -19.46
N ARG A 331 35.88 8.58 -18.35
CA ARG A 331 37.18 9.23 -18.28
C ARG A 331 38.22 8.25 -17.79
N ASN A 332 39.45 8.40 -18.29
CA ASN A 332 40.61 7.71 -17.70
C ASN A 332 41.08 8.43 -16.41
N PRO A 333 42.03 7.87 -15.63
CA PRO A 333 42.52 8.47 -14.41
C PRO A 333 43.19 9.86 -14.59
N ALA A 334 43.64 10.19 -15.79
CA ALA A 334 44.20 11.49 -16.14
C ALA A 334 43.08 12.53 -16.45
N GLY A 335 41.79 12.15 -16.38
CA GLY A 335 40.66 13.04 -16.63
C GLY A 335 40.30 13.17 -18.12
N THR A 336 40.97 12.47 -19.02
CA THR A 336 40.65 12.50 -20.47
C THR A 336 39.42 11.69 -20.74
N VAL A 337 38.46 12.24 -21.50
CA VAL A 337 37.24 11.54 -21.94
C VAL A 337 37.63 10.47 -22.97
N THR A 338 37.36 9.21 -22.66
CA THR A 338 37.67 8.04 -23.48
C THR A 338 36.39 7.47 -24.12
N GLY A 339 35.25 7.75 -23.53
CA GLY A 339 33.93 7.37 -24.05
C GLY A 339 32.87 8.42 -23.71
N ALA A 340 32.03 8.78 -24.66
CA ALA A 340 30.85 9.61 -24.40
C ALA A 340 29.75 9.34 -25.40
N PHE A 341 28.51 9.24 -24.93
CA PHE A 341 27.33 9.20 -25.79
C PHE A 341 26.13 9.85 -25.10
N ARG A 342 25.24 10.37 -25.93
CA ARG A 342 23.93 10.86 -25.49
C ARG A 342 22.86 9.84 -25.88
N ARG A 343 21.94 9.57 -24.97
CA ARG A 343 20.82 8.68 -25.16
C ARG A 343 19.51 9.47 -24.99
N ASP A 344 18.75 9.57 -26.07
CA ASP A 344 17.42 10.18 -26.09
C ASP A 344 16.39 9.06 -26.34
N GLY A 345 15.32 9.02 -25.60
CA GLY A 345 14.33 7.94 -25.73
C GLY A 345 12.95 8.32 -25.23
N GLN A 346 12.02 7.44 -25.53
CA GLN A 346 10.66 7.47 -25.00
C GLN A 346 10.38 6.16 -24.29
N THR A 347 9.68 6.22 -23.17
CA THR A 347 9.25 5.07 -22.39
C THR A 347 7.75 5.13 -22.17
N ALA A 348 7.12 3.98 -22.10
CA ALA A 348 5.71 3.86 -21.73
C ALA A 348 5.51 2.63 -20.86
N PHE A 349 4.54 2.68 -19.97
CA PHE A 349 4.07 1.53 -19.23
C PHE A 349 2.55 1.57 -19.08
N ASP A 350 1.97 0.37 -19.02
CA ASP A 350 0.54 0.12 -18.86
C ASP A 350 0.38 -0.97 -17.80
N PHE A 351 -0.39 -0.73 -16.77
CA PHE A 351 -0.69 -1.72 -15.75
C PHE A 351 -2.19 -1.85 -15.59
N THR A 352 -2.70 -3.06 -15.71
CA THR A 352 -4.10 -3.38 -15.45
C THR A 352 -4.23 -4.49 -14.41
N ASN A 353 -5.21 -4.36 -13.53
CA ASN A 353 -5.63 -5.42 -12.61
C ASN A 353 -7.14 -5.55 -12.65
N PHE A 354 -7.60 -6.78 -12.72
CA PHE A 354 -8.99 -7.14 -12.46
C PHE A 354 -9.05 -8.17 -11.35
N GLY A 355 -9.90 -7.95 -10.34
CA GLY A 355 -10.11 -8.87 -9.24
C GLY A 355 -11.58 -9.16 -9.00
N ALA A 356 -11.91 -10.40 -8.69
CA ALA A 356 -13.23 -10.84 -8.29
C ALA A 356 -13.13 -11.70 -7.02
N THR A 357 -14.01 -11.43 -6.05
CA THR A 357 -14.07 -12.18 -4.79
C THR A 357 -15.52 -12.56 -4.49
N ALA A 358 -15.74 -13.80 -4.08
CA ALA A 358 -17.02 -14.29 -3.57
C ALA A 358 -16.80 -14.88 -2.18
N ARG A 359 -17.58 -14.44 -1.20
CA ARG A 359 -17.43 -14.85 0.19
C ARG A 359 -18.77 -15.22 0.81
N VAL A 360 -18.81 -16.32 1.51
CA VAL A 360 -19.93 -16.74 2.35
C VAL A 360 -19.46 -16.77 3.81
N VAL A 361 -20.24 -16.13 4.68
CA VAL A 361 -20.00 -16.15 6.14
C VAL A 361 -21.24 -16.70 6.81
N HIS A 362 -21.07 -17.70 7.66
CA HIS A 362 -22.12 -18.26 8.51
C HIS A 362 -21.74 -18.09 9.98
N ARG A 363 -22.58 -17.38 10.74
CA ARG A 363 -22.46 -17.22 12.18
C ARG A 363 -23.37 -18.22 12.88
N PHE A 364 -22.81 -19.10 13.69
CA PHE A 364 -23.55 -20.10 14.43
C PHE A 364 -24.30 -19.50 15.61
N ASP A 365 -23.69 -18.45 16.23
CA ASP A 365 -24.21 -17.72 17.37
C ASP A 365 -23.77 -16.25 17.32
N ASP A 366 -24.10 -15.49 18.35
CA ASP A 366 -23.72 -14.08 18.51
C ASP A 366 -22.42 -13.90 19.32
N ALA A 367 -21.81 -15.00 19.80
CA ALA A 367 -20.55 -14.99 20.54
C ALA A 367 -19.29 -15.01 19.66
N GLY A 368 -19.45 -14.92 18.33
CA GLY A 368 -18.34 -14.95 17.38
C GLY A 368 -17.96 -16.33 16.88
N HIS A 369 -18.85 -17.33 17.03
CA HIS A 369 -18.70 -18.64 16.40
C HIS A 369 -19.06 -18.53 14.91
N GLU A 370 -18.05 -18.60 14.05
CA GLU A 370 -18.18 -18.27 12.63
C GLU A 370 -17.43 -19.26 11.73
N TRP A 371 -17.98 -19.49 10.55
CA TRP A 371 -17.32 -20.18 9.45
C TRP A 371 -17.42 -19.32 8.19
N SER A 372 -16.29 -19.03 7.57
CA SER A 372 -16.19 -18.26 6.34
C SER A 372 -15.49 -19.04 5.25
N ASN A 373 -15.98 -18.89 4.02
CA ASN A 373 -15.38 -19.43 2.81
C ASN A 373 -15.26 -18.31 1.78
N GLU A 374 -14.11 -18.23 1.14
CA GLU A 374 -13.81 -17.22 0.15
C GLU A 374 -13.15 -17.84 -1.07
N LEU A 375 -13.60 -17.44 -2.24
CA LEU A 375 -12.95 -17.70 -3.53
C LEU A 375 -12.53 -16.37 -4.12
N ARG A 376 -11.27 -16.25 -4.54
CA ARG A 376 -10.70 -15.04 -5.13
C ARG A 376 -10.01 -15.38 -6.45
N PHE A 377 -10.21 -14.51 -7.41
CA PHE A 377 -9.49 -14.49 -8.67
C PHE A 377 -8.93 -13.10 -8.91
N ASP A 378 -7.65 -13.01 -9.28
CA ASP A 378 -6.99 -11.78 -9.71
C ASP A 378 -6.24 -12.04 -11.03
N SER A 379 -6.31 -11.07 -11.94
CA SER A 379 -5.53 -11.03 -13.19
C SER A 379 -4.81 -9.71 -13.28
N ASN A 380 -3.49 -9.76 -13.36
CA ASN A 380 -2.62 -8.60 -13.53
C ASN A 380 -1.97 -8.65 -14.90
N ALA A 381 -1.88 -7.52 -15.59
CA ALA A 381 -1.04 -7.35 -16.76
C ALA A 381 -0.21 -6.08 -16.60
N ASN A 382 1.07 -6.17 -16.89
CA ASN A 382 2.01 -5.05 -16.88
C ASN A 382 2.77 -5.07 -18.20
N GLU A 383 2.50 -4.09 -19.05
CA GLU A 383 3.20 -3.88 -20.31
C GLU A 383 4.11 -2.67 -20.14
N SER A 384 5.39 -2.79 -20.49
CA SER A 384 6.32 -1.68 -20.44
C SER A 384 7.32 -1.76 -21.59
N GLY A 385 7.84 -0.61 -22.00
CA GLY A 385 8.80 -0.57 -23.07
C GLY A 385 9.20 0.82 -23.50
N GLY A 386 10.10 0.90 -24.46
CA GLY A 386 10.55 2.17 -24.99
C GLY A 386 11.45 2.02 -26.19
N VAL A 387 11.68 3.14 -26.85
CA VAL A 387 12.65 3.28 -27.95
C VAL A 387 13.68 4.30 -27.53
N ALA A 388 14.95 3.99 -27.69
CA ALA A 388 16.05 4.89 -27.39
C ALA A 388 17.00 5.01 -28.59
N LEU A 389 17.57 6.21 -28.75
CA LEU A 389 18.61 6.54 -29.72
C LEU A 389 19.87 6.93 -28.97
N SER A 390 20.94 6.15 -29.16
CA SER A 390 22.29 6.47 -28.67
C SER A 390 23.10 7.12 -29.76
N ARG A 391 23.56 8.36 -29.50
CA ARG A 391 24.46 9.14 -30.35
C ARG A 391 25.85 9.16 -29.74
N PHE A 392 26.82 8.53 -30.40
CA PHE A 392 28.18 8.42 -29.91
C PHE A 392 28.96 9.69 -30.20
N LEU A 393 29.52 10.31 -29.15
CA LEU A 393 30.27 11.56 -29.20
C LEU A 393 31.78 11.31 -29.20
N THR A 394 32.22 10.30 -28.43
CA THR A 394 33.62 9.91 -28.29
C THR A 394 33.74 8.40 -27.98
N PRO A 395 34.44 7.61 -28.80
CA PRO A 395 34.74 7.95 -30.19
C PRO A 395 33.45 8.09 -31.00
N ALA A 396 33.48 8.87 -32.07
CA ALA A 396 32.33 8.98 -32.97
C ALA A 396 32.05 7.63 -33.63
N ALA A 397 30.79 7.19 -33.57
CA ALA A 397 30.29 5.96 -34.16
C ALA A 397 28.89 6.20 -34.76
N PRO A 398 28.39 5.32 -35.65
CA PRO A 398 27.01 5.44 -36.12
C PRO A 398 25.98 5.40 -34.99
N ASP A 399 24.90 6.14 -35.19
CA ASP A 399 23.76 6.16 -34.30
C ASP A 399 23.20 4.74 -34.11
N LEU A 400 22.75 4.44 -32.89
CA LEU A 400 22.22 3.13 -32.52
C LEU A 400 20.81 3.27 -31.96
N PHE A 401 19.86 2.61 -32.58
CA PHE A 401 18.48 2.53 -32.10
C PHE A 401 18.28 1.22 -31.35
N GLU A 402 17.59 1.32 -30.21
CA GLU A 402 17.23 0.19 -29.37
C GLU A 402 15.74 0.29 -29.02
N ARG A 403 15.06 -0.86 -29.00
CA ARG A 403 13.69 -1.00 -28.50
C ARG A 403 13.63 -2.13 -27.51
N THR A 404 13.03 -1.84 -26.37
CA THR A 404 12.67 -2.85 -25.36
C THR A 404 11.15 -2.92 -25.26
N SER A 405 10.60 -4.13 -25.22
CA SER A 405 9.20 -4.39 -24.92
C SER A 405 9.15 -5.53 -23.91
N GLN A 406 8.43 -5.32 -22.82
CA GLN A 406 8.22 -6.32 -21.77
C GLN A 406 6.73 -6.43 -21.47
N SER A 407 6.24 -7.67 -21.40
CA SER A 407 4.89 -7.98 -20.90
C SER A 407 5.02 -8.97 -19.75
N ILE A 408 4.37 -8.68 -18.65
CA ILE A 408 4.25 -9.58 -17.49
C ILE A 408 2.76 -9.76 -17.22
N GLU A 409 2.27 -10.97 -17.37
CA GLU A 409 0.91 -11.35 -17.04
C GLU A 409 0.93 -12.31 -15.85
N GLN A 410 0.02 -12.14 -14.89
CA GLN A 410 -0.08 -13.02 -13.74
C GLN A 410 -1.54 -13.25 -13.34
N GLU A 411 -1.95 -14.50 -13.36
CA GLU A 411 -3.21 -14.96 -12.81
C GLU A 411 -3.01 -15.52 -11.40
N THR A 412 -3.90 -15.20 -10.49
CA THR A 412 -3.90 -15.72 -9.12
C THR A 412 -5.27 -16.26 -8.77
N LEU A 413 -5.32 -17.52 -8.32
CA LEU A 413 -6.50 -18.15 -7.76
C LEU A 413 -6.27 -18.41 -6.27
N GLY A 414 -7.12 -17.86 -5.42
CA GLY A 414 -7.10 -18.06 -3.97
C GLY A 414 -8.38 -18.72 -3.48
N PHE A 415 -8.25 -19.67 -2.56
CA PHE A 415 -9.36 -20.22 -1.79
C PHE A 415 -9.00 -20.25 -0.31
N THR A 416 -9.90 -19.75 0.53
CA THR A 416 -9.73 -19.74 1.99
C THR A 416 -10.98 -20.25 2.65
N SER A 417 -10.81 -21.20 3.60
CA SER A 417 -11.85 -21.66 4.51
C SER A 417 -11.37 -21.46 5.94
N ALA A 418 -12.06 -20.60 6.70
CA ALA A 418 -11.65 -20.24 8.06
C ALA A 418 -12.80 -20.48 9.05
N TYR A 419 -12.49 -21.12 10.15
CA TYR A 419 -13.40 -21.46 11.25
C TYR A 419 -12.92 -20.81 12.53
N VAL A 420 -13.80 -20.09 13.20
CA VAL A 420 -13.55 -19.44 14.49
C VAL A 420 -14.54 -19.97 15.50
N ARG A 421 -14.06 -20.43 16.64
CA ARG A 421 -14.91 -20.92 17.73
C ARG A 421 -14.46 -20.34 19.07
N PRO A 422 -15.24 -19.44 19.67
CA PRO A 422 -15.07 -19.08 21.08
C PRO A 422 -15.32 -20.30 21.99
N THR A 423 -14.63 -20.37 23.10
CA THR A 423 -14.85 -21.40 24.14
C THR A 423 -15.50 -20.77 25.38
N GLU A 424 -16.22 -21.59 26.19
CA GLU A 424 -16.96 -21.12 27.36
C GLU A 424 -16.07 -20.47 28.44
N ASP A 425 -14.78 -20.78 28.43
CA ASP A 425 -13.76 -20.25 29.34
C ASP A 425 -13.06 -18.98 28.77
N GLY A 426 -13.67 -18.31 27.79
CA GLY A 426 -13.14 -17.10 27.19
C GLY A 426 -11.99 -17.33 26.20
N GLY A 427 -11.71 -18.57 25.85
CA GLY A 427 -10.73 -18.88 24.82
C GLY A 427 -11.29 -18.74 23.41
N ARG A 428 -10.42 -18.82 22.40
CA ARG A 428 -10.77 -18.75 20.97
C ARG A 428 -9.90 -19.70 20.17
N LEU A 429 -10.55 -20.65 19.50
CA LEU A 429 -9.91 -21.50 18.49
C LEU A 429 -10.14 -20.89 17.11
N ARG A 430 -9.08 -20.76 16.32
CA ARG A 430 -9.17 -20.48 14.88
C ARG A 430 -8.45 -21.59 14.14
N ALA A 431 -9.05 -22.09 13.07
CA ALA A 431 -8.43 -23.09 12.20
C ALA A 431 -8.87 -22.84 10.77
N GLY A 432 -8.03 -23.15 9.81
CA GLY A 432 -8.38 -22.94 8.42
C GLY A 432 -7.47 -23.64 7.43
N TYR A 433 -7.93 -23.62 6.18
CA TYR A 433 -7.20 -24.05 5.00
C TYR A 433 -7.14 -22.92 4.00
N GLU A 434 -6.00 -22.78 3.36
CA GLU A 434 -5.73 -21.78 2.33
C GLU A 434 -5.03 -22.43 1.13
N LEU A 435 -5.49 -22.06 -0.07
CA LEU A 435 -4.84 -22.33 -1.35
C LEU A 435 -4.50 -21.02 -2.02
N ASN A 436 -3.27 -20.85 -2.45
CA ASN A 436 -2.84 -19.77 -3.31
C ASN A 436 -2.10 -20.34 -4.52
N GLN A 437 -2.63 -20.10 -5.72
CA GLN A 437 -2.03 -20.54 -6.97
C GLN A 437 -1.76 -19.33 -7.86
N GLN A 438 -0.51 -19.18 -8.32
CA GLN A 438 -0.06 -18.11 -9.19
C GLN A 438 0.51 -18.67 -10.48
N ARG A 439 0.27 -17.99 -11.59
CA ARG A 439 0.79 -18.33 -12.92
C ARG A 439 1.30 -17.06 -13.61
N PRO A 440 2.54 -16.64 -13.33
CA PRO A 440 3.15 -15.56 -14.06
C PRO A 440 3.72 -16.04 -15.40
N THR A 441 3.56 -15.20 -16.42
CA THR A 441 4.21 -15.29 -17.73
C THR A 441 4.94 -13.98 -17.98
N GLN A 442 6.17 -14.05 -18.46
CA GLN A 442 6.97 -12.89 -18.80
C GLN A 442 7.52 -13.04 -20.22
N ASP A 443 7.26 -12.05 -21.04
CA ASP A 443 7.81 -11.93 -22.40
C ASP A 443 8.68 -10.66 -22.45
N VAL A 444 9.93 -10.80 -22.90
CA VAL A 444 10.87 -9.69 -23.14
C VAL A 444 11.34 -9.77 -24.57
N LEU A 445 11.18 -8.67 -25.31
CA LEU A 445 11.73 -8.50 -26.65
C LEU A 445 12.68 -7.31 -26.65
N PHE A 446 13.93 -7.56 -27.03
CA PHE A 446 14.94 -6.52 -27.21
C PHE A 446 15.39 -6.51 -28.68
N GLU A 447 15.31 -5.34 -29.31
CA GLU A 447 15.66 -5.12 -30.71
C GLU A 447 16.71 -4.01 -30.83
N ARG A 448 17.59 -4.13 -31.79
CA ARG A 448 18.66 -3.17 -32.07
C ARG A 448 18.84 -2.98 -33.56
N GLY A 449 19.18 -1.75 -34.00
CA GLY A 449 19.40 -1.46 -35.42
C GLY A 449 19.89 -0.02 -35.67
N PRO A 450 20.26 0.28 -36.93
CA PRO A 450 20.76 1.56 -37.36
C PRO A 450 19.63 2.60 -37.54
N SER A 451 18.38 2.18 -37.49
CA SER A 451 17.18 3.04 -37.61
C SER A 451 15.99 2.33 -36.98
N VAL A 452 14.90 3.07 -36.68
CA VAL A 452 13.66 2.49 -36.15
C VAL A 452 13.07 1.42 -37.10
N SER A 453 13.17 1.61 -38.42
CA SER A 453 12.71 0.63 -39.40
C SER A 453 13.67 -0.52 -39.62
N GLY A 454 14.92 -0.40 -39.17
CA GLY A 454 15.97 -1.40 -39.23
C GLY A 454 16.20 -2.16 -37.94
N LEU A 455 15.28 -2.05 -36.96
CA LEU A 455 15.34 -2.80 -35.73
C LEU A 455 15.14 -4.30 -36.00
N ALA A 456 15.96 -5.12 -35.35
CA ALA A 456 15.86 -6.56 -35.39
C ALA A 456 16.11 -7.15 -34.00
N PRO A 457 15.46 -8.26 -33.63
CA PRO A 457 15.67 -8.93 -32.35
C PRO A 457 17.14 -9.28 -32.14
N VAL A 458 17.66 -9.03 -30.95
CA VAL A 458 19.01 -9.41 -30.56
C VAL A 458 18.95 -10.76 -29.86
N PRO A 459 19.59 -11.83 -30.45
CA PRO A 459 19.65 -13.13 -29.82
C PRO A 459 20.26 -13.05 -28.42
N GLY A 460 19.66 -13.75 -27.45
CA GLY A 460 20.12 -13.76 -26.07
C GLY A 460 19.69 -12.58 -25.21
N LEU A 461 19.02 -11.54 -25.79
CA LEU A 461 18.42 -10.43 -25.05
C LEU A 461 16.88 -10.41 -25.19
N SER A 462 16.29 -11.47 -25.74
CA SER A 462 14.84 -11.68 -25.80
C SER A 462 14.51 -13.01 -25.13
N ASN A 463 13.44 -13.06 -24.37
CA ASN A 463 13.10 -14.22 -23.53
C ASN A 463 11.59 -14.36 -23.34
N ARG A 464 11.12 -15.61 -23.33
CA ARG A 464 9.81 -16.00 -22.81
C ARG A 464 9.98 -16.95 -21.64
N PHE A 465 9.40 -16.58 -20.51
CA PHE A 465 9.48 -17.30 -19.26
C PHE A 465 8.08 -17.53 -18.70
N GLU A 466 7.82 -18.75 -18.23
CA GLU A 466 6.57 -19.12 -17.57
C GLU A 466 6.87 -19.74 -16.21
N ALA A 467 6.00 -19.48 -15.23
CA ALA A 467 6.12 -20.14 -13.94
C ALA A 467 4.75 -20.52 -13.38
N ARG A 468 4.76 -21.45 -12.46
CA ARG A 468 3.60 -21.84 -11.65
C ARG A 468 4.03 -22.03 -10.22
N GLN A 469 3.34 -21.36 -9.31
CA GLN A 469 3.53 -21.53 -7.87
C GLN A 469 2.20 -21.93 -7.25
N SER A 470 2.18 -22.98 -6.44
CA SER A 470 1.02 -23.42 -5.67
C SER A 470 1.42 -23.61 -4.22
N VAL A 471 0.69 -22.96 -3.30
CA VAL A 471 0.91 -23.08 -1.87
C VAL A 471 -0.39 -23.55 -1.22
N HIS A 472 -0.33 -24.69 -0.53
CA HIS A 472 -1.40 -25.25 0.30
C HIS A 472 -1.04 -25.05 1.75
N ALA A 473 -1.92 -24.47 2.54
CA ALA A 473 -1.68 -24.21 3.95
C ALA A 473 -2.81 -24.71 4.83
N LEU A 474 -2.44 -25.33 5.97
CA LEU A 474 -3.34 -25.63 7.07
C LEU A 474 -2.83 -24.89 8.31
N TYR A 475 -3.72 -24.21 9.03
CA TYR A 475 -3.33 -23.51 10.24
C TYR A 475 -4.33 -23.72 11.38
N ALA A 476 -3.81 -23.60 12.59
CA ALA A 476 -4.62 -23.51 13.80
C ALA A 476 -3.96 -22.57 14.81
N THR A 477 -4.76 -21.74 15.48
CA THR A 477 -4.34 -20.91 16.62
C THR A 477 -5.32 -21.10 17.76
N PHE A 478 -4.80 -21.15 18.98
CA PHE A 478 -5.60 -21.22 20.18
C PHE A 478 -5.18 -20.11 21.14
N GLU A 479 -6.10 -19.21 21.42
CA GLU A 479 -5.97 -18.11 22.37
C GLU A 479 -6.79 -18.41 23.61
N ARG A 480 -6.24 -18.16 24.80
CA ARG A 480 -6.93 -18.38 26.06
C ARG A 480 -6.48 -17.43 27.17
N PRO A 481 -7.40 -16.81 27.93
CA PRO A 481 -7.06 -16.24 29.21
C PRO A 481 -6.67 -17.35 30.19
N LEU A 482 -5.45 -17.28 30.72
CA LEU A 482 -4.94 -18.25 31.74
C LEU A 482 -5.23 -17.77 33.15
N SER A 483 -5.43 -16.43 33.33
CA SER A 483 -5.91 -15.82 34.54
C SER A 483 -6.50 -14.44 34.17
N GLU A 484 -7.05 -13.70 35.15
CA GLU A 484 -7.55 -12.33 34.96
C GLU A 484 -6.50 -11.37 34.36
N ARG A 485 -5.21 -11.68 34.50
CA ARG A 485 -4.11 -10.82 34.05
C ARG A 485 -3.22 -11.45 32.97
N LEU A 486 -3.39 -12.71 32.68
CA LEU A 486 -2.51 -13.45 31.77
C LEU A 486 -3.33 -14.09 30.67
N ALA A 487 -3.03 -13.76 29.42
CA ALA A 487 -3.55 -14.41 28.23
C ALA A 487 -2.40 -14.97 27.38
N ALA A 488 -2.63 -16.07 26.72
CA ALA A 488 -1.67 -16.67 25.80
C ALA A 488 -2.36 -17.12 24.52
N GLN A 489 -1.64 -17.03 23.42
CA GLN A 489 -2.02 -17.57 22.12
C GLN A 489 -0.87 -18.40 21.59
N VAL A 490 -1.16 -19.61 21.10
CA VAL A 490 -0.22 -20.46 20.37
C VAL A 490 -0.81 -20.81 19.02
N GLY A 491 0.04 -20.94 18.02
CA GLY A 491 -0.39 -21.25 16.66
C GLY A 491 0.64 -22.07 15.91
N LEU A 492 0.14 -22.83 14.96
CA LEU A 492 0.96 -23.59 14.02
C LEU A 492 0.33 -23.48 12.63
N ARG A 493 1.15 -23.21 11.63
CA ARG A 493 0.80 -23.27 10.22
C ARG A 493 1.73 -24.22 9.50
N LEU A 494 1.18 -25.09 8.67
CA LEU A 494 1.88 -26.06 7.87
C LEU A 494 1.64 -25.71 6.39
N GLU A 495 2.70 -25.61 5.61
CA GLU A 495 2.60 -25.27 4.20
C GLU A 495 3.34 -26.26 3.32
N GLN A 496 2.68 -26.65 2.23
CA GLN A 496 3.27 -27.36 1.10
C GLN A 496 3.33 -26.39 -0.09
N ALA A 497 4.54 -26.10 -0.57
CA ALA A 497 4.78 -25.26 -1.73
C ALA A 497 5.33 -26.10 -2.88
N ASP A 498 4.82 -25.88 -4.11
CA ASP A 498 5.30 -26.43 -5.38
C ASP A 498 5.53 -25.25 -6.32
N ILE A 499 6.78 -25.06 -6.76
CA ILE A 499 7.19 -23.97 -7.67
C ILE A 499 7.83 -24.62 -8.88
N ARG A 500 7.35 -24.28 -10.08
CA ARG A 500 7.90 -24.72 -11.35
C ARG A 500 8.19 -23.52 -12.21
N ILE A 501 9.34 -23.51 -12.83
CA ILE A 501 9.78 -22.47 -13.76
C ILE A 501 10.19 -23.10 -15.08
N GLU A 502 9.92 -22.40 -16.17
CA GLU A 502 10.26 -22.81 -17.52
C GLU A 502 10.74 -21.60 -18.31
N ASP A 503 12.00 -21.54 -18.63
CA ASP A 503 12.57 -20.65 -19.64
C ASP A 503 12.36 -21.25 -21.01
N ILE A 504 11.30 -20.83 -21.71
CA ILE A 504 10.88 -21.36 -23.01
C ILE A 504 11.95 -21.06 -24.03
N THR A 505 12.57 -19.88 -23.99
CA THR A 505 13.58 -19.45 -24.96
C THR A 505 14.91 -20.15 -24.75
N GLY A 506 15.37 -20.26 -23.50
CA GLY A 506 16.61 -20.91 -23.11
C GLY A 506 16.52 -22.42 -23.02
N GLY A 507 15.29 -22.98 -22.97
CA GLY A 507 15.07 -24.43 -22.85
C GLY A 507 15.43 -24.98 -21.45
N LEU A 508 15.42 -24.15 -20.42
CA LEU A 508 15.75 -24.54 -19.06
C LEU A 508 14.47 -24.67 -18.22
N SER A 509 14.38 -25.74 -17.42
CA SER A 509 13.31 -25.93 -16.47
C SER A 509 13.86 -26.27 -15.08
N ALA A 510 13.26 -25.75 -14.03
CA ALA A 510 13.58 -26.08 -12.65
C ALA A 510 12.30 -26.20 -11.79
N SER A 511 12.40 -26.94 -10.69
CA SER A 511 11.31 -27.06 -9.74
C SER A 511 11.81 -27.08 -8.30
N GLN A 512 11.05 -26.47 -7.40
CA GLN A 512 11.27 -26.51 -5.97
C GLN A 512 9.99 -27.04 -5.31
N ASP A 513 10.12 -28.04 -4.45
CA ASP A 513 9.03 -28.62 -3.66
C ASP A 513 9.47 -28.74 -2.21
N TYR A 514 8.71 -28.19 -1.29
CA TYR A 514 9.03 -28.25 0.13
C TYR A 514 7.82 -28.13 1.04
N PHE A 515 7.92 -28.83 2.19
CA PHE A 515 6.99 -28.76 3.30
C PHE A 515 7.64 -28.03 4.47
N ARG A 516 6.97 -27.03 5.04
CA ARG A 516 7.47 -26.20 6.13
C ARG A 516 6.42 -25.99 7.22
N ALA A 517 6.92 -25.77 8.45
CA ALA A 517 6.10 -25.48 9.63
C ALA A 517 6.45 -24.10 10.19
N TYR A 518 5.44 -23.30 10.47
CA TYR A 518 5.55 -21.92 10.96
C TYR A 518 4.81 -21.77 12.29
N PRO A 519 5.50 -21.99 13.42
CA PRO A 519 4.94 -21.79 14.75
C PRO A 519 4.84 -20.30 15.10
N SER A 520 3.86 -19.96 15.97
CA SER A 520 3.76 -18.66 16.62
C SER A 520 3.33 -18.80 18.08
N ALA A 521 3.78 -17.89 18.92
CA ALA A 521 3.39 -17.83 20.32
C ALA A 521 3.32 -16.36 20.79
N HIS A 522 2.26 -16.02 21.51
CA HIS A 522 2.06 -14.69 22.08
C HIS A 522 1.62 -14.86 23.52
N VAL A 523 2.18 -14.06 24.41
CA VAL A 523 1.81 -14.00 25.82
C VAL A 523 1.59 -12.54 26.19
N GLN A 524 0.46 -12.24 26.79
CA GLN A 524 0.12 -10.89 27.26
C GLN A 524 -0.11 -10.94 28.76
N TYR A 525 0.60 -10.11 29.51
CA TYR A 525 0.46 -9.96 30.96
C TYR A 525 0.09 -8.54 31.31
N GLN A 526 -1.04 -8.38 32.01
CA GLN A 526 -1.49 -7.08 32.51
C GLN A 526 -0.81 -6.79 33.85
N LEU A 527 0.21 -5.91 33.82
CA LEU A 527 0.98 -5.48 35.00
C LEU A 527 0.11 -4.68 35.95
N SER A 528 -0.74 -3.81 35.39
CA SER A 528 -1.73 -3.00 36.11
C SER A 528 -2.87 -2.64 35.14
N ASP A 529 -3.89 -1.93 35.60
CA ASP A 529 -5.02 -1.44 34.77
C ASP A 529 -4.56 -0.53 33.62
N THR A 530 -3.36 0.01 33.69
CA THR A 530 -2.80 0.94 32.70
C THR A 530 -1.56 0.42 32.00
N GLN A 531 -1.02 -0.74 32.38
CA GLN A 531 0.24 -1.27 31.87
C GLN A 531 0.09 -2.72 31.44
N THR A 532 0.59 -3.02 30.24
CA THR A 532 0.61 -4.36 29.67
C THR A 532 2.01 -4.70 29.17
N LEU A 533 2.45 -5.90 29.45
CA LEU A 533 3.65 -6.52 28.90
C LEU A 533 3.22 -7.62 27.93
N ARG A 534 3.84 -7.68 26.76
CA ARG A 534 3.59 -8.69 25.74
C ARG A 534 4.90 -9.29 25.26
N ALA A 535 4.97 -10.59 25.16
CA ALA A 535 6.06 -11.32 24.51
C ALA A 535 5.51 -12.10 23.33
N SER A 536 6.22 -12.12 22.21
CA SER A 536 5.80 -12.86 21.02
C SER A 536 6.97 -13.48 20.29
N TYR A 537 6.68 -14.58 19.61
CA TYR A 537 7.56 -15.30 18.70
C TYR A 537 6.79 -15.72 17.46
N SER A 538 7.41 -15.61 16.29
CA SER A 538 6.95 -16.26 15.05
C SER A 538 8.10 -16.64 14.16
N ARG A 539 7.94 -17.73 13.39
CA ARG A 539 8.78 -18.08 12.24
C ARG A 539 8.09 -17.69 10.96
N ARG A 540 8.83 -17.05 10.07
CA ARG A 540 8.33 -16.53 8.80
C ARG A 540 9.24 -16.92 7.64
N ILE A 541 8.75 -16.76 6.40
CA ILE A 541 9.48 -17.09 5.17
C ILE A 541 9.38 -15.94 4.19
N GLN A 542 10.38 -15.80 3.34
CA GLN A 542 10.29 -15.10 2.07
C GLN A 542 10.69 -16.06 0.96
N ARG A 543 9.78 -16.31 0.05
CA ARG A 543 10.03 -17.09 -1.14
C ARG A 543 10.60 -16.21 -2.24
N PRO A 544 11.56 -16.70 -3.04
CA PRO A 544 11.93 -16.01 -4.26
C PRO A 544 10.70 -15.81 -5.15
N GLN A 545 10.56 -14.62 -5.69
CA GLN A 545 9.55 -14.36 -6.71
C GLN A 545 9.94 -15.13 -8.00
N PRO A 546 8.98 -15.67 -8.78
CA PRO A 546 9.31 -16.44 -9.96
C PRO A 546 10.27 -15.75 -10.94
N GLY A 547 10.14 -14.42 -11.12
CA GLY A 547 11.05 -13.62 -11.93
C GLY A 547 12.49 -13.54 -11.38
N GLN A 548 12.70 -13.71 -10.06
CA GLN A 548 14.04 -13.79 -9.47
C GLN A 548 14.73 -15.14 -9.73
N LEU A 549 13.97 -16.14 -10.13
CA LEU A 549 14.49 -17.45 -10.51
C LEU A 549 14.78 -17.56 -12.03
N ASN A 550 14.40 -16.56 -12.84
CA ASN A 550 14.61 -16.55 -14.28
C ASN A 550 16.09 -16.26 -14.60
N PRO A 551 16.87 -17.22 -15.12
CA PRO A 551 18.30 -17.05 -15.40
C PRO A 551 18.60 -16.12 -16.56
N PHE A 552 17.58 -15.69 -17.29
CA PHE A 552 17.72 -14.80 -18.43
C PHE A 552 18.39 -13.48 -18.07
N VAL A 553 19.35 -13.04 -18.90
CA VAL A 553 20.06 -11.78 -18.73
C VAL A 553 19.30 -10.66 -19.44
N ALA A 554 18.57 -9.86 -18.66
CA ALA A 554 17.82 -8.73 -19.16
C ALA A 554 18.71 -7.48 -19.28
N TYR A 555 18.61 -6.78 -20.39
CA TYR A 555 19.27 -5.52 -20.65
C TYR A 555 18.53 -4.37 -19.94
N GLN A 556 19.24 -3.60 -19.12
CA GLN A 556 18.73 -2.41 -18.45
C GLN A 556 19.18 -1.13 -19.18
N ASP A 557 20.48 -1.02 -19.36
CA ASP A 557 21.13 0.05 -20.11
C ASP A 557 22.53 -0.46 -20.59
N PRO A 558 23.29 0.31 -21.38
CA PRO A 558 24.58 -0.15 -21.91
C PRO A 558 25.60 -0.58 -20.88
N GLN A 559 25.44 -0.20 -19.61
CA GLN A 559 26.38 -0.46 -18.53
C GLN A 559 25.82 -1.37 -17.43
N ASN A 560 24.54 -1.75 -17.53
CA ASN A 560 23.89 -2.51 -16.49
C ASN A 560 22.98 -3.60 -17.08
N LEU A 561 23.23 -4.82 -16.64
CA LEU A 561 22.47 -6.01 -16.95
C LEU A 561 21.86 -6.58 -15.66
N ARG A 562 20.79 -7.32 -15.76
CA ARG A 562 20.16 -8.00 -14.64
C ARG A 562 19.76 -9.42 -15.00
N SER A 563 19.97 -10.39 -14.10
CA SER A 563 19.42 -11.74 -14.24
C SER A 563 18.77 -12.19 -12.91
N GLY A 564 17.96 -13.23 -12.97
CA GLY A 564 17.60 -14.00 -11.79
C GLY A 564 18.61 -15.09 -11.49
N ASN A 565 18.33 -15.89 -10.47
CA ASN A 565 19.14 -16.99 -9.98
C ASN A 565 18.23 -18.21 -9.73
N PRO A 566 18.26 -19.27 -10.57
CA PRO A 566 17.40 -20.43 -10.39
C PRO A 566 17.72 -21.23 -9.12
N ASP A 567 18.92 -21.08 -8.57
CA ASP A 567 19.37 -21.75 -7.35
C ASP A 567 19.04 -20.95 -6.07
N LEU A 568 18.31 -19.83 -6.18
CA LEU A 568 17.96 -18.99 -5.05
C LEU A 568 17.00 -19.73 -4.10
N GLU A 569 17.41 -19.87 -2.84
CA GLU A 569 16.66 -20.54 -1.78
C GLU A 569 15.76 -19.55 -1.02
N PRO A 570 14.62 -20.01 -0.47
CA PRO A 570 13.81 -19.19 0.44
C PRO A 570 14.58 -18.81 1.71
N GLN A 571 14.44 -17.56 2.15
CA GLN A 571 14.94 -17.15 3.47
C GLN A 571 13.93 -17.43 4.57
N GLU A 572 14.41 -17.80 5.77
CA GLU A 572 13.59 -18.00 6.97
C GLU A 572 14.00 -17.02 8.06
N THR A 573 13.03 -16.45 8.76
CA THR A 573 13.25 -15.48 9.84
C THR A 573 12.56 -15.94 11.12
N ASP A 574 13.32 -16.08 12.19
CA ASP A 574 12.82 -16.21 13.56
C ASP A 574 12.76 -14.81 14.20
N SER A 575 11.59 -14.39 14.65
CA SER A 575 11.33 -13.07 15.22
C SER A 575 10.87 -13.18 16.67
N PHE A 576 11.53 -12.47 17.58
CA PHE A 576 11.22 -12.37 19.01
C PHE A 576 10.95 -10.91 19.36
N GLU A 577 9.88 -10.64 20.11
CA GLU A 577 9.55 -9.30 20.57
C GLU A 577 9.12 -9.30 22.03
N LEU A 578 9.55 -8.26 22.76
CA LEU A 578 9.07 -7.93 24.11
C LEU A 578 8.56 -6.49 24.09
N MET A 579 7.26 -6.30 24.24
CA MET A 579 6.58 -5.03 24.15
C MET A 579 5.99 -4.64 25.51
N TRP A 580 6.35 -3.46 26.00
CA TRP A 580 5.70 -2.83 27.13
C TRP A 580 4.84 -1.67 26.65
N GLN A 581 3.63 -1.59 27.16
CA GLN A 581 2.67 -0.54 26.87
C GLN A 581 2.18 0.07 28.14
N MET A 582 2.05 1.40 28.16
CA MET A 582 1.50 2.14 29.28
C MET A 582 0.52 3.19 28.77
N ARG A 583 -0.58 3.31 29.51
CA ARG A 583 -1.59 4.34 29.28
C ARG A 583 -1.69 5.23 30.51
N GLN A 584 -1.38 6.51 30.35
CA GLN A 584 -1.46 7.51 31.41
C GLN A 584 -2.39 8.64 30.97
N GLY A 585 -3.62 8.63 31.47
CA GLY A 585 -4.66 9.54 31.01
C GLY A 585 -4.95 9.38 29.53
N GLN A 586 -4.66 10.41 28.72
CA GLN A 586 -4.85 10.39 27.27
C GLN A 586 -3.56 10.12 26.49
N THR A 587 -2.49 9.79 27.19
CA THR A 587 -1.18 9.49 26.58
C THR A 587 -0.94 7.99 26.60
N PHE A 588 -0.51 7.47 25.45
CA PHE A 588 -0.11 6.11 25.22
C PHE A 588 1.40 6.07 24.96
N TYR A 589 2.09 5.18 25.66
CA TYR A 589 3.51 4.89 25.47
C TYR A 589 3.67 3.42 25.11
N GLN A 590 4.57 3.13 24.20
CA GLN A 590 4.96 1.77 23.82
C GLN A 590 6.47 1.70 23.68
N SER A 591 7.07 0.66 24.24
CA SER A 591 8.47 0.31 24.05
C SER A 591 8.55 -1.14 23.60
N THR A 592 9.18 -1.41 22.46
CA THR A 592 9.34 -2.75 21.91
C THR A 592 10.81 -3.08 21.72
N LEU A 593 11.31 -4.04 22.47
CA LEU A 593 12.60 -4.69 22.23
C LEU A 593 12.36 -5.86 21.27
N TYR A 594 13.14 -5.94 20.19
CA TYR A 594 13.00 -7.00 19.20
C TYR A 594 14.34 -7.59 18.78
N HIS A 595 14.31 -8.86 18.40
CA HIS A 595 15.41 -9.58 17.79
C HIS A 595 14.91 -10.40 16.62
N ARG A 596 15.52 -10.25 15.45
CA ARG A 596 15.24 -11.04 14.25
C ARG A 596 16.51 -11.73 13.79
N SER A 597 16.42 -13.02 13.48
CA SER A 597 17.51 -13.80 12.91
C SER A 597 17.02 -14.44 11.61
N THR A 598 17.60 -14.02 10.49
CA THR A 598 17.26 -14.48 9.15
C THR A 598 18.37 -15.37 8.63
N SER A 599 18.04 -16.61 8.25
CA SER A 599 18.93 -17.53 7.56
C SER A 599 18.62 -17.54 6.06
N GLY A 600 19.65 -17.72 5.22
CA GLY A 600 19.50 -17.73 3.77
C GLY A 600 18.97 -16.40 3.22
N ALA A 601 19.18 -15.28 3.93
CA ALA A 601 18.76 -13.96 3.47
C ALA A 601 19.31 -13.72 2.06
N PHE A 602 18.50 -13.18 1.15
CA PHE A 602 18.98 -12.89 -0.19
C PHE A 602 18.91 -11.40 -0.53
N THR A 603 19.85 -10.97 -1.36
CA THR A 603 19.99 -9.59 -1.81
C THR A 603 20.47 -9.54 -3.25
N ASP A 604 20.27 -8.41 -3.90
CA ASP A 604 20.88 -8.16 -5.20
C ASP A 604 22.37 -7.91 -5.04
N VAL A 605 23.18 -8.59 -5.85
CA VAL A 605 24.63 -8.52 -5.90
C VAL A 605 25.05 -8.06 -7.29
N ALA A 606 25.82 -6.98 -7.34
CA ALA A 606 26.40 -6.46 -8.58
C ALA A 606 27.81 -7.01 -8.77
N VAL A 607 28.09 -7.57 -9.97
CA VAL A 607 29.39 -8.13 -10.36
C VAL A 607 29.83 -7.46 -11.65
N ASP A 608 31.07 -6.97 -11.70
CA ASP A 608 31.68 -6.49 -12.94
C ASP A 608 32.00 -7.69 -13.86
N ILE A 609 31.37 -7.71 -15.04
CA ILE A 609 31.58 -8.74 -16.07
C ILE A 609 32.59 -8.31 -17.15
N GLY A 610 33.25 -7.16 -16.94
CA GLY A 610 34.24 -6.58 -17.83
C GLY A 610 33.71 -5.43 -18.69
N GLY A 611 34.61 -4.55 -19.12
CA GLY A 611 34.26 -3.38 -19.95
C GLY A 611 33.41 -2.32 -19.28
N GLY A 612 33.35 -2.31 -17.95
CA GLY A 612 32.51 -1.38 -17.17
C GLY A 612 31.04 -1.76 -17.10
N VAL A 613 30.71 -2.99 -17.44
CA VAL A 613 29.33 -3.50 -17.40
C VAL A 613 29.11 -4.30 -16.11
N LEU A 614 28.09 -3.91 -15.34
CA LEU A 614 27.67 -4.66 -14.16
C LEU A 614 26.51 -5.60 -14.47
N LEU A 615 26.62 -6.85 -14.01
CA LEU A 615 25.53 -7.80 -13.92
C LEU A 615 25.02 -7.85 -12.49
N THR A 616 23.78 -7.52 -12.28
CA THR A 616 23.11 -7.62 -10.96
C THR A 616 22.20 -8.84 -10.93
N ARG A 617 22.36 -9.70 -9.90
CA ARG A 617 21.48 -10.85 -9.67
C ARG A 617 21.26 -11.11 -8.19
N PRO A 618 20.14 -11.72 -7.77
CA PRO A 618 19.91 -12.10 -6.38
C PRO A 618 20.79 -13.28 -5.99
N GLU A 619 21.40 -13.19 -4.79
CA GLU A 619 22.23 -14.23 -4.16
C GLU A 619 21.79 -14.44 -2.71
N ASN A 620 21.91 -15.68 -2.19
CA ASN A 620 21.73 -15.93 -0.78
C ASN A 620 22.96 -15.50 0.02
N LEU A 621 22.72 -14.75 1.10
CA LEU A 621 23.71 -14.39 2.13
C LEU A 621 23.87 -15.55 3.13
N GLY A 622 24.93 -15.52 3.93
CA GLY A 622 25.08 -16.39 5.10
C GLY A 622 23.98 -16.15 6.13
N GLY A 623 23.68 -14.89 6.43
CA GLY A 623 22.57 -14.52 7.30
C GLY A 623 22.45 -13.03 7.56
N ARG A 624 21.40 -12.64 8.25
CA ARG A 624 21.16 -11.28 8.75
C ARG A 624 20.58 -11.32 10.16
N ARG A 625 21.05 -10.43 11.03
CA ARG A 625 20.50 -10.27 12.39
C ARG A 625 20.21 -8.80 12.65
N ASP A 626 19.02 -8.56 13.20
CA ASP A 626 18.57 -7.21 13.58
C ASP A 626 18.13 -7.24 15.05
N THR A 627 18.75 -6.41 15.90
CA THR A 627 18.38 -6.28 17.32
C THR A 627 18.10 -4.81 17.60
N GLY A 628 16.88 -4.47 18.05
CA GLY A 628 16.50 -3.08 18.17
C GLY A 628 15.49 -2.77 19.26
N LEU A 629 15.36 -1.46 19.50
CA LEU A 629 14.41 -0.84 20.40
C LEU A 629 13.56 0.18 19.64
N GLU A 630 12.26 -0.02 19.65
CA GLU A 630 11.30 0.95 19.12
C GLU A 630 10.53 1.61 20.26
N LEU A 631 10.46 2.93 20.23
CA LEU A 631 9.73 3.76 21.19
C LEU A 631 8.63 4.51 20.46
N THR A 632 7.40 4.43 20.96
CA THR A 632 6.24 5.17 20.44
C THR A 632 5.57 5.93 21.58
N ALA A 633 5.21 7.20 21.33
CA ALA A 633 4.43 8.01 22.23
C ALA A 633 3.34 8.75 21.45
N SER A 634 2.10 8.67 21.94
CA SER A 634 0.95 9.35 21.34
C SER A 634 0.09 9.96 22.44
N GLY A 635 -0.33 11.23 22.28
CA GLY A 635 -1.09 11.89 23.34
C GLY A 635 -1.53 13.30 23.00
N ARG A 636 -1.93 14.02 24.06
CA ARG A 636 -2.33 15.42 23.99
C ARG A 636 -1.36 16.30 24.76
N ILE A 637 -0.86 17.34 24.09
CA ILE A 637 -0.09 18.42 24.73
C ILE A 637 -1.06 19.44 25.36
N SER A 638 -2.17 19.71 24.66
CA SER A 638 -3.25 20.59 25.12
C SER A 638 -4.61 20.07 24.61
N PRO A 639 -5.74 20.64 25.04
CA PRO A 639 -7.06 20.25 24.52
C PRO A 639 -7.17 20.32 22.98
N THR A 640 -6.39 21.21 22.36
CA THR A 640 -6.41 21.44 20.90
C THR A 640 -5.22 20.87 20.16
N LEU A 641 -4.14 20.40 20.85
CA LEU A 641 -2.90 19.94 20.24
C LEU A 641 -2.61 18.48 20.64
N ARG A 642 -2.52 17.61 19.65
CA ARG A 642 -2.14 16.20 19.79
C ARG A 642 -0.82 15.94 19.10
N TYR A 643 -0.11 14.92 19.57
CA TYR A 643 1.12 14.44 18.95
C TYR A 643 1.13 12.91 18.83
N ASN A 644 1.89 12.43 17.86
CA ASN A 644 2.29 11.05 17.72
C ASN A 644 3.77 11.06 17.29
N ALA A 645 4.61 10.31 17.97
CA ALA A 645 6.04 10.21 17.67
C ALA A 645 6.52 8.78 17.86
N SER A 646 7.40 8.32 16.96
CA SER A 646 8.10 7.04 17.12
C SER A 646 9.55 7.16 16.67
N VAL A 647 10.42 6.39 17.33
CA VAL A 647 11.84 6.25 17.02
C VAL A 647 12.16 4.77 17.08
N ASN A 648 12.84 4.27 16.04
CA ASN A 648 13.40 2.93 15.98
C ASN A 648 14.93 3.02 15.93
N LEU A 649 15.60 2.34 16.85
CA LEU A 649 17.05 2.24 16.93
C LEU A 649 17.43 0.78 16.93
N PHE A 650 18.28 0.33 16.00
CA PHE A 650 18.64 -1.08 15.91
C PHE A 650 20.08 -1.28 15.45
N TYR A 651 20.66 -2.37 15.91
CA TYR A 651 21.95 -2.88 15.45
C TYR A 651 21.70 -4.01 14.46
N GLN A 652 22.30 -3.89 13.26
CA GLN A 652 22.19 -4.83 12.17
C GLN A 652 23.54 -5.48 11.90
N GLU A 653 23.52 -6.79 11.67
CA GLU A 653 24.65 -7.58 11.20
C GLU A 653 24.26 -8.28 9.90
N ILE A 654 25.10 -8.19 8.88
CA ILE A 654 24.94 -8.84 7.58
C ILE A 654 26.17 -9.71 7.35
N ASP A 655 25.98 -11.02 7.22
CA ASP A 655 27.01 -12.00 6.85
C ASP A 655 27.01 -12.12 5.30
N ALA A 656 27.91 -11.40 4.67
CA ALA A 656 28.04 -11.33 3.21
C ALA A 656 29.40 -11.83 2.70
N GLY A 657 30.22 -12.45 3.56
CA GLY A 657 31.55 -12.94 3.18
C GLY A 657 31.56 -14.04 2.13
N GLY A 658 30.42 -14.68 1.87
CA GLY A 658 30.26 -15.73 0.85
C GLY A 658 29.93 -15.26 -0.56
N ILE A 659 29.59 -13.98 -0.76
CA ILE A 659 29.19 -13.42 -2.05
C ILE A 659 30.31 -12.63 -2.72
N ALA A 660 30.30 -12.54 -4.05
CA ALA A 660 31.28 -11.81 -4.83
C ALA A 660 31.28 -10.30 -4.46
N GLY A 661 32.44 -9.77 -4.03
CA GLY A 661 32.57 -8.38 -3.62
C GLY A 661 31.80 -8.02 -2.35
N GLY A 662 31.22 -8.99 -1.64
CA GLY A 662 30.60 -8.79 -0.33
C GLY A 662 31.59 -8.85 0.82
N SER A 663 31.24 -8.24 1.92
CA SER A 663 31.95 -8.32 3.19
C SER A 663 30.97 -8.28 4.35
N ASP A 664 31.30 -8.93 5.45
CA ASP A 664 30.53 -8.84 6.67
C ASP A 664 30.44 -7.38 7.11
N ARG A 665 29.23 -6.92 7.38
CA ARG A 665 28.95 -5.55 7.77
C ARG A 665 28.09 -5.51 9.01
N SER A 666 28.34 -4.53 9.84
CA SER A 666 27.49 -4.27 11.00
C SER A 666 27.43 -2.78 11.32
N GLY A 667 26.34 -2.34 11.92
CA GLY A 667 26.19 -0.95 12.31
C GLY A 667 24.90 -0.68 13.07
N THR A 668 24.88 0.48 13.73
CA THR A 668 23.69 0.99 14.41
C THR A 668 22.94 1.92 13.48
N LEU A 669 21.67 1.61 13.26
CA LEU A 669 20.77 2.28 12.34
C LEU A 669 19.63 2.92 13.13
N ALA A 670 19.08 4.01 12.61
CA ALA A 670 17.98 4.71 13.27
C ALA A 670 16.97 5.24 12.26
N SER A 671 15.71 5.25 12.64
CA SER A 671 14.63 5.95 11.91
C SER A 671 13.66 6.58 12.89
N GLY A 672 12.93 7.60 12.46
CA GLY A 672 11.99 8.28 13.32
C GLY A 672 10.92 9.02 12.54
N ARG A 673 9.78 9.25 13.20
CA ARG A 673 8.69 10.05 12.66
C ARG A 673 7.94 10.77 13.76
N ALA A 674 7.33 11.88 13.38
CA ALA A 674 6.49 12.65 14.29
C ALA A 674 5.33 13.28 13.53
N SER A 675 4.18 13.38 14.17
CA SER A 675 3.04 14.16 13.71
C SER A 675 2.51 15.08 14.81
N LEU A 676 2.15 16.29 14.43
CA LEU A 676 1.47 17.27 15.27
C LEU A 676 0.12 17.59 14.64
N ASN A 677 -0.95 17.43 15.40
CA ASN A 677 -2.32 17.64 15.00
C ASN A 677 -2.93 18.75 15.86
N TRP A 678 -3.12 19.92 15.25
CA TRP A 678 -3.68 21.11 15.93
C TRP A 678 -5.08 21.40 15.44
N GLN A 679 -6.04 21.34 16.37
CA GLN A 679 -7.45 21.65 16.14
C GLN A 679 -7.86 22.86 17.00
N PRO A 680 -7.62 24.10 16.54
CA PRO A 680 -7.93 25.30 17.30
C PRO A 680 -9.42 25.45 17.60
N ASP A 681 -10.28 24.97 16.72
CA ASP A 681 -11.74 24.99 16.82
C ASP A 681 -12.38 23.82 16.03
N ASP A 682 -13.72 23.72 16.06
CA ASP A 682 -14.47 22.64 15.40
C ASP A 682 -14.39 22.67 13.86
N ARG A 683 -13.93 23.78 13.27
CA ARG A 683 -13.88 23.97 11.81
C ARG A 683 -12.49 23.84 11.24
N ASN A 684 -11.46 24.15 12.01
CA ASN A 684 -10.08 24.23 11.52
C ASN A 684 -9.24 23.10 12.11
N PHE A 685 -8.43 22.48 11.25
CA PHE A 685 -7.51 21.43 11.62
C PHE A 685 -6.22 21.57 10.81
N VAL A 686 -5.08 21.58 11.50
CA VAL A 686 -3.74 21.64 10.92
C VAL A 686 -2.99 20.38 11.33
N GLN A 687 -2.29 19.79 10.38
CA GLN A 687 -1.43 18.63 10.57
C GLN A 687 -0.03 18.93 10.03
N VAL A 688 0.98 18.60 10.80
CA VAL A 688 2.39 18.58 10.37
C VAL A 688 2.93 17.19 10.63
N THR A 689 3.44 16.53 9.60
CA THR A 689 4.03 15.20 9.72
C THR A 689 5.45 15.21 9.13
N GLY A 690 6.37 14.57 9.82
CA GLY A 690 7.73 14.40 9.33
C GLY A 690 8.21 12.99 9.61
N PHE A 691 9.00 12.45 8.71
CA PHE A 691 9.77 11.23 8.95
C PHE A 691 11.23 11.43 8.53
N TRP A 692 12.09 10.67 9.17
CA TRP A 692 13.51 10.60 8.88
C TRP A 692 13.96 9.15 8.96
N GLN A 693 14.71 8.71 7.97
CA GLN A 693 15.38 7.42 7.93
C GLN A 693 16.89 7.69 7.89
N GLY A 694 17.62 7.10 8.82
CA GLY A 694 19.08 7.14 8.85
C GLY A 694 19.70 6.31 7.73
N GLU A 695 21.02 6.27 7.70
CA GLU A 695 21.76 5.38 6.80
C GLU A 695 21.32 3.92 7.00
N SER A 696 21.30 3.12 5.94
CA SER A 696 21.01 1.67 5.99
C SER A 696 22.13 0.87 5.33
N LEU A 697 22.41 -0.33 5.87
CA LEU A 697 23.45 -1.22 5.38
C LEU A 697 22.93 -2.09 4.22
N LEU A 698 23.80 -2.29 3.25
CA LEU A 698 23.64 -3.25 2.15
C LEU A 698 24.83 -4.22 2.16
N ALA A 699 24.68 -5.39 1.54
CA ALA A 699 25.76 -6.37 1.45
C ALA A 699 27.04 -5.84 0.77
N GLN A 700 26.87 -4.93 -0.19
CA GLN A 700 27.95 -4.31 -0.96
C GLN A 700 28.01 -2.78 -0.78
N GLY A 701 27.47 -2.20 0.30
CA GLY A 701 27.49 -0.74 0.45
C GLY A 701 26.51 -0.21 1.49
N THR A 702 26.04 1.01 1.27
CA THR A 702 25.11 1.71 2.15
C THR A 702 24.10 2.53 1.35
N ARG A 703 22.94 2.83 1.97
CA ARG A 703 22.00 3.82 1.49
C ARG A 703 22.05 5.02 2.45
N GLU A 704 22.24 6.21 1.91
CA GLU A 704 22.31 7.44 2.70
C GLU A 704 21.00 7.79 3.39
N ALA A 705 21.08 8.63 4.43
CA ALA A 705 19.91 9.11 5.17
C ALA A 705 19.01 10.02 4.32
N GLY A 706 17.70 9.95 4.57
CA GLY A 706 16.71 10.79 3.92
C GLY A 706 15.52 11.11 4.83
N GLY A 707 14.73 12.11 4.45
CA GLY A 707 13.53 12.46 5.22
C GLY A 707 12.62 13.44 4.48
N MET A 708 11.39 13.58 4.98
CA MET A 708 10.33 14.37 4.35
C MET A 708 9.50 15.10 5.41
N LEU A 709 9.07 16.32 5.09
CA LEU A 709 8.11 17.09 5.89
C LEU A 709 6.84 17.37 5.07
N ASN A 710 5.69 17.03 5.63
CA ASN A 710 4.37 17.26 5.05
C ASN A 710 3.54 18.19 5.94
N ILE A 711 2.72 19.05 5.32
CA ILE A 711 1.83 19.96 6.01
C ILE A 711 0.43 19.81 5.43
N GLY A 712 -0.59 19.84 6.28
CA GLY A 712 -1.98 19.80 5.86
C GLY A 712 -2.85 20.80 6.65
N TYR A 713 -3.81 21.38 5.97
CA TYR A 713 -4.85 22.22 6.56
C TYR A 713 -6.21 21.83 6.03
N ARG A 714 -7.18 21.61 6.93
CA ARG A 714 -8.59 21.38 6.59
C ARG A 714 -9.47 22.41 7.27
N ARG A 715 -10.37 23.00 6.48
CA ARG A 715 -11.44 23.86 6.96
C ARG A 715 -12.79 23.27 6.62
N ARG A 716 -13.60 22.98 7.63
CA ARG A 716 -15.00 22.61 7.44
C ARG A 716 -15.80 23.89 7.13
N LEU A 717 -16.29 24.00 5.89
CA LEU A 717 -17.09 25.14 5.44
C LEU A 717 -18.52 25.07 6.01
N ASN A 718 -19.11 23.87 6.00
CA ASN A 718 -20.37 23.51 6.62
C ASN A 718 -20.41 22.00 6.91
N GLU A 719 -21.57 21.43 7.19
CA GLU A 719 -21.71 19.98 7.52
C GLU A 719 -21.36 19.07 6.37
N GLN A 720 -21.49 19.53 5.13
CA GLN A 720 -21.27 18.74 3.92
C GLN A 720 -19.94 19.05 3.24
N TRP A 721 -19.47 20.28 3.29
CA TRP A 721 -18.31 20.74 2.52
C TRP A 721 -17.09 20.98 3.41
N SER A 722 -15.94 20.47 2.97
CA SER A 722 -14.63 20.74 3.55
C SER A 722 -13.65 21.18 2.47
N LEU A 723 -12.86 22.21 2.78
CA LEU A 723 -11.70 22.65 2.01
C LEU A 723 -10.46 21.97 2.60
N ASN A 724 -9.61 21.39 1.76
CA ASN A 724 -8.34 20.80 2.14
C ASN A 724 -7.20 21.47 1.37
N VAL A 725 -6.11 21.78 2.07
CA VAL A 725 -4.85 22.26 1.48
C VAL A 725 -3.74 21.37 2.04
N THR A 726 -2.95 20.75 1.18
CA THR A 726 -1.84 19.90 1.62
C THR A 726 -0.58 20.23 0.84
N GLY A 727 0.56 20.12 1.54
CA GLY A 727 1.91 20.18 0.96
C GLY A 727 2.63 18.87 1.29
N ARG A 728 3.14 18.20 0.28
CA ARG A 728 3.97 17.00 0.37
C ARG A 728 5.42 17.42 0.14
N ASP A 729 6.34 16.90 0.95
CA ASP A 729 7.78 17.21 0.90
C ASP A 729 8.07 18.71 0.72
N VAL A 730 7.52 19.51 1.63
CA VAL A 730 7.59 20.98 1.53
C VAL A 730 9.03 21.50 1.56
N LEU A 731 9.96 20.75 2.13
CA LEU A 731 11.39 21.08 2.18
C LEU A 731 12.19 20.54 0.99
N ASN A 732 11.57 19.66 0.16
CA ASN A 732 12.22 18.98 -0.97
C ASN A 732 13.51 18.25 -0.56
N THR A 733 13.43 17.48 0.52
CA THR A 733 14.58 16.82 1.16
C THR A 733 14.61 15.32 0.98
N PHE A 734 13.58 14.76 0.33
CA PHE A 734 13.49 13.33 0.13
C PHE A 734 14.33 12.88 -1.06
N ASN A 735 15.47 12.28 -0.79
CA ASN A 735 16.46 11.80 -1.75
C ASN A 735 16.73 10.31 -1.51
N ASN A 736 17.10 9.58 -2.56
CA ASN A 736 17.53 8.20 -2.47
C ASN A 736 18.94 8.08 -3.07
N VAL A 737 19.95 7.95 -2.19
CA VAL A 737 21.34 7.78 -2.59
C VAL A 737 21.83 6.44 -2.08
N THR A 738 22.36 5.63 -3.00
CA THR A 738 22.98 4.34 -2.70
C THR A 738 24.46 4.40 -3.08
N VAL A 739 25.31 3.94 -2.19
CA VAL A 739 26.75 3.83 -2.42
C VAL A 739 27.12 2.35 -2.39
N PHE A 740 27.60 1.82 -3.50
CA PHE A 740 28.19 0.49 -3.59
C PHE A 740 29.71 0.61 -3.44
N GLU A 741 30.29 -0.31 -2.69
CA GLU A 741 31.73 -0.39 -2.47
C GLU A 741 32.18 -1.85 -2.52
N THR A 742 32.94 -2.18 -3.55
CA THR A 742 33.57 -3.49 -3.75
C THR A 742 35.04 -3.30 -4.09
N PRO A 743 35.88 -4.34 -4.04
CA PRO A 743 37.27 -4.24 -4.49
C PRO A 743 37.46 -3.84 -5.97
N LEU A 744 36.39 -4.03 -6.82
CA LEU A 744 36.49 -3.80 -8.26
C LEU A 744 35.85 -2.49 -8.70
N PHE A 745 34.90 -1.97 -7.94
CA PHE A 745 34.25 -0.71 -8.25
C PHE A 745 33.70 -0.04 -7.01
N ARG A 746 33.59 1.29 -7.08
CA ARG A 746 32.80 2.12 -6.19
C ARG A 746 31.78 2.87 -7.02
N GLU A 747 30.50 2.84 -6.63
CA GLU A 747 29.44 3.55 -7.34
C GLU A 747 28.61 4.37 -6.35
N ARG A 748 28.41 5.65 -6.66
CA ARG A 748 27.41 6.49 -6.03
C ARG A 748 26.23 6.68 -7.00
N PHE A 749 25.09 6.16 -6.63
CA PHE A 749 23.85 6.25 -7.39
C PHE A 749 22.85 7.12 -6.65
N GLU A 750 22.47 8.24 -7.24
CA GLU A 750 21.51 9.18 -6.67
C GLU A 750 20.26 9.23 -7.56
N GLN A 751 19.09 8.99 -6.96
CA GLN A 751 17.79 9.11 -7.61
C GLN A 751 17.02 10.27 -6.99
N LYS A 752 16.79 11.32 -7.78
CA LYS A 752 16.01 12.50 -7.42
C LYS A 752 14.60 12.37 -7.95
N VAL A 753 13.63 12.15 -7.09
CA VAL A 753 12.21 12.11 -7.46
C VAL A 753 11.55 13.42 -7.07
N SER A 754 10.86 14.07 -8.02
CA SER A 754 10.12 15.31 -7.74
C SER A 754 8.82 15.00 -6.97
N LEU A 755 8.94 14.74 -5.65
CA LEU A 755 7.81 14.44 -4.76
C LEU A 755 7.11 15.69 -4.24
N ARG A 756 7.80 16.85 -4.23
CA ARG A 756 7.21 18.10 -3.72
C ARG A 756 5.97 18.47 -4.51
N ALA A 757 4.83 18.56 -3.81
CA ALA A 757 3.56 18.92 -4.43
C ALA A 757 2.66 19.63 -3.41
N PHE A 758 1.91 20.63 -3.89
CA PHE A 758 0.88 21.32 -3.11
C PHE A 758 -0.46 21.06 -3.77
N TYR A 759 -1.47 20.75 -2.95
CA TYR A 759 -2.83 20.49 -3.40
C TYR A 759 -3.81 21.42 -2.69
N ILE A 760 -4.83 21.83 -3.42
CA ILE A 760 -6.06 22.42 -2.89
C ILE A 760 -7.25 21.62 -3.38
N GLY A 761 -8.20 21.33 -2.51
CA GLY A 761 -9.32 20.51 -2.91
C GLY A 761 -10.55 20.68 -2.04
N LEU A 762 -11.65 20.20 -2.57
CA LEU A 762 -12.95 20.19 -1.94
C LEU A 762 -13.43 18.75 -1.75
N THR A 763 -14.01 18.49 -0.59
CA THR A 763 -14.72 17.24 -0.30
C THR A 763 -16.17 17.57 0.03
N TYR A 764 -17.09 16.90 -0.65
CA TYR A 764 -18.52 16.95 -0.40
C TYR A 764 -18.98 15.62 0.19
N SER A 765 -19.61 15.63 1.36
CA SER A 765 -20.19 14.45 2.01
C SER A 765 -21.72 14.52 1.93
N PHE A 766 -22.37 13.43 1.56
CA PHE A 766 -23.83 13.36 1.40
C PHE A 766 -24.42 12.15 2.13
N GLY A 767 -25.75 12.22 2.35
CA GLY A 767 -26.50 11.18 3.02
C GLY A 767 -26.59 11.38 4.54
N SER A 768 -27.19 10.41 5.22
CA SER A 768 -27.36 10.44 6.67
C SER A 768 -26.01 10.19 7.35
N SER A 769 -25.21 11.25 7.48
CA SER A 769 -24.05 11.19 8.37
C SER A 769 -24.53 11.08 9.81
N PRO A 770 -24.23 9.98 10.52
CA PRO A 770 -24.34 10.04 11.98
C PRO A 770 -23.35 11.10 12.47
N ARG A 771 -23.73 11.90 13.48
CA ARG A 771 -22.75 12.52 14.35
C ARG A 771 -21.66 11.47 14.56
N ARG A 772 -20.40 11.78 14.21
CA ARG A 772 -19.27 10.89 14.43
C ARG A 772 -19.30 10.40 15.87
N GLN A 773 -19.92 9.25 16.11
CA GLN A 773 -19.52 8.46 17.27
C GLN A 773 -18.08 8.05 16.97
N PRO A 774 -17.19 8.08 17.96
CA PRO A 774 -15.88 7.46 17.83
C PRO A 774 -16.11 6.07 17.25
N GLU A 775 -15.38 5.72 16.18
CA GLU A 775 -15.46 4.38 15.62
C GLU A 775 -15.30 3.40 16.79
N GLN A 776 -16.35 2.66 17.11
CA GLN A 776 -16.22 1.50 17.98
C GLN A 776 -15.52 0.44 17.13
N PHE A 777 -14.25 0.27 17.38
CA PHE A 777 -13.45 -0.79 16.78
C PHE A 777 -13.86 -2.09 17.46
N ASP A 778 -14.52 -2.93 16.77
CA ASP A 778 -14.78 -4.28 17.21
C ASP A 778 -13.56 -5.14 16.85
N PHE A 779 -12.66 -5.36 17.80
CA PHE A 779 -11.57 -6.31 17.66
C PHE A 779 -12.04 -7.76 17.84
N SER A 780 -13.31 -8.00 18.18
CA SER A 780 -13.88 -9.34 18.25
C SER A 780 -14.05 -9.94 16.84
N THR A 781 -14.22 -9.10 15.81
CA THR A 781 -14.04 -9.47 14.43
C THR A 781 -12.57 -9.29 14.05
N ALA A 782 -11.67 -10.03 14.68
CA ALA A 782 -10.37 -10.25 14.08
C ALA A 782 -10.60 -10.80 12.68
N PRO A 783 -9.83 -10.36 11.66
CA PRO A 783 -10.03 -10.85 10.32
C PRO A 783 -10.05 -12.36 10.37
N THR A 784 -11.12 -12.96 9.89
CA THR A 784 -11.15 -14.37 9.57
C THR A 784 -9.96 -14.54 8.63
N GLY A 785 -8.90 -15.20 9.13
CA GLY A 785 -7.62 -15.25 8.48
C GLY A 785 -7.75 -15.49 6.99
N GLY A 786 -7.15 -14.63 6.23
CA GLY A 786 -7.06 -14.78 4.79
C GLY A 786 -6.07 -15.83 4.42
#